data_bf6bd35a2467435d3ff3665af67b8197
#
_entry.id   bf6bd35a2467435d3ff3665af67b8197
#
_cell.length_a   1.000
_cell.length_b   1.000
_cell.length_c   1.000
_cell.angle_alpha   90.00
_cell.angle_beta   90.00
_cell.angle_gamma   90.00
#
_symmetry.space_group_name_H-M   'P 1'
#
loop_
_entity.id
_entity.type
_entity.pdbx_description
1 polymer ?
#
loop_
_entity_poly.entity_id
_entity_poly.type
_entity_poly.pdbx_seq_one_letter_code
_entity_poly.pdbx_strand_id
1 'polypeptide(L)'
;MIELDSKLLDQFKGYVVRKDVVRSVKGGANVPLFVLEYLLANSCSTDDEEKIQEGIESVKRVLREHYVNPDEATLVQAKIRERGTYKIIDKISVRLDPSKDKYWAEMSNLAIHDANISEEIISQHEKMMMGGIWAIIDVDYDSTMMIGKKIYPFVVSKVRPIQLSNFEDDKVSRARSLFSNDEWLDVLLRSGGYEPESEGMTERMKMLLLSRFIPLVEANFNMAELGPRSSGKSFVFKELSPYSMLVSGGQGTAASLFVNNSSGQIGAVGKWDAICFDESTDELFKDREVVPLMKDYMESGSFSRGGKSGEKAANASIILNGNINQPVETVLQTSHLFSPFSEKICNDTAFLDRIGFFLPGWEVMKFAPSNFTNHFGFSTDFFSEFLHTQRKMTYTDAIDKYFTLGAQMKQRDTKPVRKTVSGLIKLMHPDGEFTKEDVRKYLVWAIEMRRRVKEQLKRIGGMEFWDTNFSYIDKETQEEFFVSVPEERGTNLIEDAPLAPGTCYTATSDGDKVSLVKVEVITMPGNGKLTITGSTSTEAKEDIKNTYNYIRANERAILSQGHSLIHVDVTVQVTTLLGVSVHKGIGGAVFAGIVSSIFGRNLKSGLGVIGNISIGGAIERALNFNDRVSMLSENGAKNVLVPMDNLAEMATLPATILGKTDIPFYANTQMLIQKMI
;
A
#
# COMPACT_ATOMS: atom_id res chain seq x y z
N MET A 1 8.26 14.04 -35.50
CA MET A 1 7.85 12.83 -34.75
C MET A 1 9.06 12.29 -34.02
N ILE A 2 8.93 11.95 -32.77
CA ILE A 2 10.00 11.30 -31.99
C ILE A 2 10.20 9.89 -32.53
N GLU A 3 11.45 9.38 -32.54
CA GLU A 3 11.77 8.05 -33.08
C GLU A 3 10.91 6.93 -32.46
N LEU A 4 10.61 7.02 -31.16
CA LEU A 4 9.76 6.07 -30.45
C LEU A 4 8.31 6.06 -30.97
N ASP A 5 7.74 7.23 -31.33
CA ASP A 5 6.39 7.31 -31.90
C ASP A 5 6.31 6.59 -33.23
N SER A 6 7.35 6.73 -34.10
CA SER A 6 7.42 6.03 -35.37
C SER A 6 7.49 4.51 -35.17
N LYS A 7 8.35 4.04 -34.27
CA LYS A 7 8.45 2.61 -33.93
C LYS A 7 7.10 2.05 -33.46
N LEU A 8 6.38 2.79 -32.59
CA LEU A 8 5.08 2.36 -32.09
C LEU A 8 4.01 2.26 -33.20
N LEU A 9 3.94 3.26 -34.08
CA LEU A 9 3.02 3.24 -35.21
C LEU A 9 3.29 2.10 -36.17
N ASP A 10 4.56 1.80 -36.46
CA ASP A 10 4.95 0.72 -37.36
C ASP A 10 4.59 -0.66 -36.79
N GLN A 11 4.85 -0.90 -35.49
CA GLN A 11 4.66 -2.21 -34.88
C GLN A 11 3.21 -2.44 -34.39
N PHE A 12 2.54 -1.39 -33.93
CA PHE A 12 1.25 -1.48 -33.26
C PHE A 12 0.16 -0.62 -33.89
N LYS A 13 0.20 -0.46 -35.24
CA LYS A 13 -0.84 0.29 -35.96
C LYS A 13 -2.25 -0.22 -35.63
N GLY A 14 -3.14 0.71 -35.27
CA GLY A 14 -4.51 0.40 -34.83
C GLY A 14 -4.66 0.06 -33.35
N TYR A 15 -3.54 -0.06 -32.60
CA TYR A 15 -3.53 -0.33 -31.16
C TYR A 15 -2.89 0.79 -30.33
N VAL A 16 -2.45 1.85 -30.99
CA VAL A 16 -1.85 3.03 -30.36
C VAL A 16 -2.68 4.27 -30.65
N VAL A 17 -2.69 5.18 -29.70
CA VAL A 17 -3.42 6.44 -29.78
C VAL A 17 -2.57 7.57 -29.19
N ARG A 18 -2.66 8.74 -29.80
CA ARG A 18 -2.03 9.96 -29.31
C ARG A 18 -2.83 10.50 -28.11
N LYS A 19 -2.20 10.57 -26.93
CA LYS A 19 -2.90 10.81 -25.66
C LYS A 19 -3.44 12.24 -25.49
N ASP A 20 -2.88 13.25 -26.17
CA ASP A 20 -3.45 14.61 -26.20
C ASP A 20 -4.80 14.64 -26.91
N VAL A 21 -4.94 13.90 -28.00
CA VAL A 21 -6.20 13.76 -28.74
C VAL A 21 -7.29 13.20 -27.84
N VAL A 22 -6.97 12.17 -27.07
CA VAL A 22 -7.89 11.56 -26.09
C VAL A 22 -8.38 12.59 -25.09
N ARG A 23 -7.45 13.37 -24.50
CA ARG A 23 -7.80 14.40 -23.51
C ARG A 23 -8.68 15.50 -24.08
N SER A 24 -8.44 15.89 -25.36
CA SER A 24 -9.24 16.93 -26.03
C SER A 24 -10.70 16.53 -26.21
N VAL A 25 -10.97 15.24 -26.41
CA VAL A 25 -12.32 14.72 -26.59
C VAL A 25 -13.00 14.41 -25.25
N LYS A 26 -12.25 13.90 -24.27
CA LYS A 26 -12.77 13.52 -22.93
C LYS A 26 -13.35 14.70 -22.16
N GLY A 27 -12.81 15.89 -22.31
CA GLY A 27 -13.27 17.10 -21.60
C GLY A 27 -14.74 17.48 -21.84
N GLY A 28 -15.40 16.89 -22.84
CA GLY A 28 -16.81 17.12 -23.16
C GLY A 28 -17.72 15.88 -23.11
N ALA A 29 -17.19 14.70 -22.72
CA ALA A 29 -17.94 13.45 -22.77
C ALA A 29 -17.81 12.64 -21.48
N ASN A 30 -18.94 12.29 -20.86
CA ASN A 30 -18.98 11.40 -19.68
C ASN A 30 -18.90 9.92 -20.10
N VAL A 31 -17.84 9.56 -20.82
CA VAL A 31 -17.61 8.23 -21.40
C VAL A 31 -16.36 7.62 -20.76
N PRO A 32 -16.32 6.32 -20.45
CA PRO A 32 -15.11 5.66 -19.98
C PRO A 32 -13.95 5.85 -20.95
N LEU A 33 -12.75 6.04 -20.41
CA LEU A 33 -11.55 6.35 -21.21
C LEU A 33 -11.28 5.29 -22.28
N PHE A 34 -11.39 4.01 -21.93
CA PHE A 34 -11.11 2.91 -22.85
C PHE A 34 -12.09 2.84 -24.03
N VAL A 35 -13.38 3.21 -23.84
CA VAL A 35 -14.35 3.32 -24.94
C VAL A 35 -13.94 4.42 -25.92
N LEU A 36 -13.51 5.56 -25.38
CA LEU A 36 -13.06 6.69 -26.16
C LEU A 36 -11.79 6.37 -26.94
N GLU A 37 -10.80 5.78 -26.27
CA GLU A 37 -9.52 5.42 -26.89
C GLU A 37 -9.68 4.35 -27.99
N TYR A 38 -10.55 3.36 -27.79
CA TYR A 38 -10.88 2.39 -28.83
C TYR A 38 -11.43 3.06 -30.11
N LEU A 39 -12.38 3.98 -29.95
CA LEU A 39 -12.95 4.69 -31.09
C LEU A 39 -11.92 5.57 -31.80
N LEU A 40 -11.07 6.25 -31.02
CA LEU A 40 -9.99 7.10 -31.55
C LEU A 40 -8.86 6.28 -32.18
N ALA A 41 -8.46 5.16 -31.60
CA ALA A 41 -7.43 4.30 -32.18
C ALA A 41 -7.80 3.79 -33.57
N ASN A 42 -9.08 3.48 -33.78
CA ASN A 42 -9.57 3.07 -35.07
C ASN A 42 -9.65 4.21 -36.11
N SER A 43 -9.78 5.47 -35.66
CA SER A 43 -10.01 6.62 -36.52
C SER A 43 -8.84 7.59 -36.65
N CYS A 44 -7.92 7.58 -35.64
CA CYS A 44 -6.86 8.58 -35.48
C CYS A 44 -5.46 7.97 -35.30
N SER A 45 -5.23 6.69 -35.68
CA SER A 45 -3.88 6.05 -35.68
C SER A 45 -3.05 6.54 -36.88
N THR A 46 -2.79 7.84 -36.92
CA THR A 46 -2.01 8.51 -37.96
C THR A 46 -1.36 9.75 -37.38
N ASP A 47 -0.32 10.27 -38.03
CA ASP A 47 0.35 11.54 -37.75
C ASP A 47 -0.19 12.72 -38.60
N ASP A 48 -1.13 12.45 -39.49
CA ASP A 48 -1.78 13.44 -40.36
C ASP A 48 -2.84 14.21 -39.56
N GLU A 49 -2.56 15.47 -39.23
CA GLU A 49 -3.43 16.33 -38.41
C GLU A 49 -4.85 16.52 -39.05
N GLU A 50 -4.96 16.57 -40.38
CA GLU A 50 -6.27 16.71 -41.03
C GLU A 50 -7.11 15.45 -40.78
N LYS A 51 -6.53 14.27 -40.97
CA LYS A 51 -7.20 12.99 -40.69
C LYS A 51 -7.52 12.81 -39.20
N ILE A 52 -6.67 13.30 -38.31
CA ILE A 52 -6.94 13.28 -36.87
C ILE A 52 -8.17 14.14 -36.55
N GLN A 53 -8.29 15.35 -37.14
CA GLN A 53 -9.45 16.22 -36.92
C GLN A 53 -10.75 15.61 -37.49
N GLU A 54 -10.70 15.02 -38.67
CA GLU A 54 -11.83 14.28 -39.22
C GLU A 54 -12.25 13.10 -38.35
N GLY A 55 -11.27 12.36 -37.82
CA GLY A 55 -11.47 11.26 -36.88
C GLY A 55 -12.12 11.73 -35.58
N ILE A 56 -11.65 12.83 -34.98
CA ILE A 56 -12.24 13.42 -33.78
C ILE A 56 -13.70 13.80 -33.99
N GLU A 57 -14.03 14.47 -35.12
CA GLU A 57 -15.39 14.86 -35.43
C GLU A 57 -16.30 13.63 -35.63
N SER A 58 -15.79 12.58 -36.28
CA SER A 58 -16.51 11.31 -36.46
C SER A 58 -16.79 10.64 -35.11
N VAL A 59 -15.79 10.55 -34.21
CA VAL A 59 -15.96 9.96 -32.88
C VAL A 59 -16.93 10.76 -32.02
N LYS A 60 -16.84 12.09 -32.02
CA LYS A 60 -17.82 12.97 -31.34
C LYS A 60 -19.24 12.76 -31.81
N ARG A 61 -19.43 12.56 -33.11
CA ARG A 61 -20.75 12.26 -33.71
C ARG A 61 -21.27 10.90 -33.24
N VAL A 62 -20.43 9.84 -33.31
CA VAL A 62 -20.79 8.49 -32.88
C VAL A 62 -21.18 8.48 -31.40
N LEU A 63 -20.41 9.16 -30.53
CA LEU A 63 -20.74 9.25 -29.12
C LEU A 63 -22.06 9.98 -28.88
N ARG A 64 -22.30 11.11 -29.54
CA ARG A 64 -23.53 11.90 -29.39
C ARG A 64 -24.77 11.12 -29.84
N GLU A 65 -24.64 10.31 -30.87
CA GLU A 65 -25.76 9.56 -31.44
C GLU A 65 -26.03 8.26 -30.72
N HIS A 66 -25.02 7.60 -30.17
CA HIS A 66 -25.13 6.21 -29.72
C HIS A 66 -24.76 5.95 -28.25
N TYR A 67 -24.00 6.84 -27.63
CA TYR A 67 -23.66 6.63 -26.20
C TYR A 67 -24.89 6.88 -25.33
N VAL A 68 -25.21 5.92 -24.45
CA VAL A 68 -26.33 6.04 -23.52
C VAL A 68 -25.86 6.70 -22.22
N ASN A 69 -26.33 7.92 -21.98
CA ASN A 69 -26.21 8.51 -20.65
C ASN A 69 -27.26 7.91 -19.72
N PRO A 70 -26.91 7.51 -18.49
CA PRO A 70 -27.88 6.94 -17.54
C PRO A 70 -29.11 7.85 -17.31
N ASP A 71 -28.90 9.15 -17.31
CA ASP A 71 -29.98 10.15 -17.15
C ASP A 71 -30.97 10.18 -18.32
N GLU A 72 -30.57 9.72 -19.51
CA GLU A 72 -31.37 9.69 -20.72
C GLU A 72 -31.94 8.30 -21.03
N ALA A 73 -31.74 7.31 -20.16
CA ALA A 73 -32.15 5.93 -20.42
C ALA A 73 -33.59 5.79 -20.91
N THR A 74 -34.54 6.42 -20.25
CA THR A 74 -35.98 6.39 -20.63
C THR A 74 -36.23 6.99 -22.02
N LEU A 75 -35.52 8.06 -22.35
CA LEU A 75 -35.65 8.69 -23.70
C LEU A 75 -35.12 7.76 -24.80
N VAL A 76 -33.98 7.09 -24.53
CA VAL A 76 -33.37 6.13 -25.45
C VAL A 76 -34.27 4.90 -25.62
N GLN A 77 -34.86 4.38 -24.54
CA GLN A 77 -35.86 3.29 -24.59
C GLN A 77 -37.09 3.68 -25.48
N ALA A 78 -37.56 4.91 -25.33
CA ALA A 78 -38.66 5.42 -26.18
C ALA A 78 -38.24 5.48 -27.67
N LYS A 79 -37.03 5.95 -27.98
CA LYS A 79 -36.47 5.96 -29.35
C LYS A 79 -36.37 4.56 -29.95
N ILE A 80 -35.94 3.56 -29.13
CA ILE A 80 -35.88 2.15 -29.60
C ILE A 80 -37.29 1.68 -29.96
N ARG A 81 -38.28 1.95 -29.09
CA ARG A 81 -39.68 1.58 -29.37
C ARG A 81 -40.24 2.23 -30.66
N GLU A 82 -39.96 3.52 -30.86
CA GLU A 82 -40.47 4.27 -32.04
C GLU A 82 -39.82 3.83 -33.35
N ARG A 83 -38.50 3.55 -33.32
CA ARG A 83 -37.74 3.22 -34.53
C ARG A 83 -37.70 1.73 -34.85
N GLY A 84 -38.11 0.88 -33.89
CA GLY A 84 -38.04 -0.58 -34.04
C GLY A 84 -36.66 -1.15 -33.76
N THR A 85 -35.60 -0.54 -34.31
CA THR A 85 -34.18 -0.90 -34.08
C THR A 85 -33.36 0.35 -33.77
N TYR A 86 -32.47 0.28 -32.79
CA TYR A 86 -31.58 1.38 -32.44
C TYR A 86 -30.20 0.87 -32.00
N LYS A 87 -29.16 1.58 -32.43
CA LYS A 87 -27.78 1.27 -32.07
C LYS A 87 -27.39 2.08 -30.86
N ILE A 88 -26.82 1.41 -29.86
CA ILE A 88 -26.33 2.03 -28.62
C ILE A 88 -24.89 1.62 -28.28
N ILE A 89 -24.23 2.44 -27.48
CA ILE A 89 -22.98 2.11 -26.81
C ILE A 89 -23.28 2.02 -25.32
N ASP A 90 -23.19 0.81 -24.76
CA ASP A 90 -23.47 0.53 -23.36
C ASP A 90 -22.66 -0.67 -22.86
N LYS A 91 -22.62 -0.86 -21.54
CA LYS A 91 -22.11 -2.08 -20.93
C LYS A 91 -23.21 -3.14 -20.92
N ILE A 92 -22.93 -4.29 -21.57
CA ILE A 92 -23.82 -5.43 -21.61
C ILE A 92 -23.26 -6.60 -20.81
N SER A 93 -24.07 -7.18 -19.92
CA SER A 93 -23.79 -8.44 -19.23
C SER A 93 -24.91 -9.46 -19.47
N VAL A 94 -24.59 -10.74 -19.29
CA VAL A 94 -25.57 -11.83 -19.50
C VAL A 94 -25.60 -12.72 -18.28
N ARG A 95 -26.81 -13.09 -17.87
CA ARG A 95 -27.05 -14.06 -16.80
C ARG A 95 -27.94 -15.21 -17.27
N LEU A 96 -27.66 -16.42 -16.83
CA LEU A 96 -28.54 -17.57 -16.99
C LEU A 96 -29.62 -17.55 -15.90
N ASP A 97 -30.88 -17.70 -16.28
CA ASP A 97 -32.00 -17.99 -15.37
C ASP A 97 -32.33 -19.49 -15.47
N PRO A 98 -31.85 -20.33 -14.55
CA PRO A 98 -32.06 -21.78 -14.62
C PRO A 98 -33.55 -22.18 -14.47
N SER A 99 -34.37 -21.32 -13.85
CA SER A 99 -35.78 -21.58 -13.65
C SER A 99 -36.61 -21.49 -14.93
N LYS A 100 -36.10 -20.72 -15.89
CA LYS A 100 -36.74 -20.48 -17.18
C LYS A 100 -35.95 -21.08 -18.36
N ASP A 101 -34.78 -21.69 -18.03
CA ASP A 101 -33.82 -22.21 -19.00
C ASP A 101 -33.50 -21.16 -20.08
N LYS A 102 -33.17 -19.95 -19.65
CA LYS A 102 -32.99 -18.82 -20.53
C LYS A 102 -31.90 -17.86 -20.08
N TYR A 103 -31.22 -17.27 -21.07
CA TYR A 103 -30.29 -16.17 -20.86
C TYR A 103 -30.99 -14.81 -20.95
N TRP A 104 -30.59 -13.89 -20.08
CA TRP A 104 -31.05 -12.52 -20.06
C TRP A 104 -29.86 -11.58 -20.18
N ALA A 105 -29.97 -10.61 -21.11
CA ALA A 105 -29.02 -9.53 -21.21
C ALA A 105 -29.45 -8.36 -20.32
N GLU A 106 -28.46 -7.75 -19.68
CA GLU A 106 -28.59 -6.54 -18.89
C GLU A 106 -27.74 -5.45 -19.52
N MET A 107 -28.33 -4.27 -19.78
CA MET A 107 -27.66 -3.08 -20.28
C MET A 107 -27.66 -2.03 -19.19
N SER A 108 -26.46 -1.70 -18.70
CA SER A 108 -26.31 -0.95 -17.45
C SER A 108 -26.79 0.48 -17.53
N ASN A 109 -26.35 1.25 -18.53
CA ASN A 109 -26.73 2.66 -18.69
C ASN A 109 -28.17 2.81 -19.23
N LEU A 110 -28.58 1.89 -20.08
CA LEU A 110 -29.95 1.86 -20.60
C LEU A 110 -30.99 1.42 -19.56
N ALA A 111 -30.52 0.91 -18.39
CA ALA A 111 -31.34 0.41 -17.29
C ALA A 111 -32.35 -0.68 -17.69
N ILE A 112 -31.97 -1.58 -18.59
CA ILE A 112 -32.71 -2.77 -18.97
C ILE A 112 -32.03 -4.00 -18.39
N HIS A 113 -32.77 -4.77 -17.56
CA HIS A 113 -32.23 -5.93 -16.84
C HIS A 113 -32.65 -7.28 -17.43
N ASP A 114 -33.64 -7.28 -18.32
CA ASP A 114 -34.27 -8.51 -18.86
C ASP A 114 -34.46 -8.38 -20.36
N ALA A 115 -33.43 -8.10 -21.15
CA ALA A 115 -33.47 -8.13 -22.60
C ALA A 115 -33.24 -9.55 -23.11
N ASN A 116 -33.94 -9.92 -24.18
CA ASN A 116 -33.74 -11.19 -24.87
C ASN A 116 -32.41 -11.18 -25.62
N ILE A 117 -31.68 -12.30 -25.58
CA ILE A 117 -30.43 -12.48 -26.32
C ILE A 117 -30.32 -13.94 -26.78
N SER A 118 -29.80 -14.16 -28.00
CA SER A 118 -29.62 -15.51 -28.55
C SER A 118 -28.35 -16.17 -27.99
N GLU A 119 -28.36 -17.49 -27.86
CA GLU A 119 -27.20 -18.29 -27.47
C GLU A 119 -26.03 -18.15 -28.43
N GLU A 120 -26.32 -17.91 -29.72
CA GLU A 120 -25.29 -17.69 -30.73
C GLU A 120 -24.44 -16.43 -30.45
N ILE A 121 -25.08 -15.33 -30.05
CA ILE A 121 -24.36 -14.12 -29.64
C ILE A 121 -23.54 -14.35 -28.37
N ILE A 122 -24.08 -15.12 -27.42
CA ILE A 122 -23.40 -15.41 -26.16
C ILE A 122 -22.16 -16.27 -26.42
N SER A 123 -22.27 -17.31 -27.25
CA SER A 123 -21.15 -18.19 -27.59
C SER A 123 -20.00 -17.48 -28.30
N GLN A 124 -20.31 -16.43 -29.05
CA GLN A 124 -19.30 -15.57 -29.69
C GLN A 124 -18.60 -14.63 -28.69
N HIS A 125 -19.23 -14.33 -27.56
CA HIS A 125 -18.78 -13.31 -26.59
C HIS A 125 -18.96 -13.76 -25.14
N GLU A 126 -18.33 -14.87 -24.74
CA GLU A 126 -18.47 -15.49 -23.41
C GLU A 126 -18.13 -14.53 -22.24
N LYS A 127 -17.27 -13.53 -22.47
CA LYS A 127 -16.93 -12.48 -21.49
C LYS A 127 -18.18 -11.73 -20.98
N MET A 128 -19.29 -11.70 -21.72
CA MET A 128 -20.54 -11.12 -21.22
C MET A 128 -21.08 -11.80 -19.97
N MET A 129 -20.80 -13.09 -19.79
CA MET A 129 -21.19 -13.85 -18.59
C MET A 129 -20.23 -13.65 -17.39
N MET A 130 -19.06 -13.06 -17.62
CA MET A 130 -18.00 -12.91 -16.61
C MET A 130 -17.95 -11.51 -15.97
N GLY A 131 -18.98 -10.68 -16.12
CA GLY A 131 -19.00 -9.33 -15.55
C GLY A 131 -19.39 -8.24 -16.55
N GLY A 132 -19.66 -8.65 -17.79
CA GLY A 132 -20.09 -7.79 -18.87
C GLY A 132 -18.95 -7.17 -19.67
N ILE A 133 -19.29 -6.68 -20.84
CA ILE A 133 -18.39 -6.00 -21.78
C ILE A 133 -19.01 -4.69 -22.23
N TRP A 134 -18.18 -3.70 -22.56
CA TRP A 134 -18.64 -2.55 -23.33
C TRP A 134 -18.75 -2.91 -24.80
N ALA A 135 -19.86 -2.55 -25.41
CA ALA A 135 -20.14 -2.93 -26.79
C ALA A 135 -20.98 -1.87 -27.52
N ILE A 136 -20.86 -1.89 -28.82
CA ILE A 136 -21.87 -1.31 -29.72
C ILE A 136 -22.94 -2.39 -29.88
N ILE A 137 -24.16 -2.09 -29.45
CA ILE A 137 -25.28 -3.04 -29.36
C ILE A 137 -26.40 -2.56 -30.28
N ASP A 138 -26.88 -3.44 -31.14
CA ASP A 138 -28.10 -3.19 -31.88
C ASP A 138 -29.26 -3.81 -31.06
N VAL A 139 -30.19 -2.95 -30.62
CA VAL A 139 -31.36 -3.33 -29.80
C VAL A 139 -32.62 -3.15 -30.58
N ASP A 140 -33.40 -4.22 -30.70
CA ASP A 140 -34.70 -4.25 -31.38
C ASP A 140 -35.83 -4.19 -30.34
N TYR A 141 -37.00 -3.68 -30.79
CA TYR A 141 -38.22 -3.64 -30.01
C TYR A 141 -39.29 -4.52 -30.63
N ASP A 142 -39.64 -5.62 -29.93
CA ASP A 142 -40.70 -6.53 -30.32
C ASP A 142 -41.78 -6.62 -29.23
N SER A 143 -42.89 -5.94 -29.43
CA SER A 143 -44.02 -5.92 -28.50
C SER A 143 -44.76 -7.25 -28.38
N THR A 144 -44.46 -8.21 -29.26
CA THR A 144 -45.08 -9.55 -29.26
C THR A 144 -44.31 -10.58 -28.48
N MET A 145 -43.09 -10.24 -28.04
CA MET A 145 -42.20 -11.18 -27.33
C MET A 145 -42.68 -11.41 -25.89
N MET A 146 -43.39 -12.53 -25.72
CA MET A 146 -43.97 -12.95 -24.44
C MET A 146 -43.26 -14.19 -23.88
N ILE A 147 -43.00 -14.17 -22.57
CA ILE A 147 -42.53 -15.35 -21.83
C ILE A 147 -43.42 -15.52 -20.61
N GLY A 148 -44.21 -16.60 -20.64
CA GLY A 148 -45.29 -16.77 -19.70
C GLY A 148 -46.39 -15.72 -19.91
N LYS A 149 -46.68 -14.91 -18.88
CA LYS A 149 -47.67 -13.85 -18.93
C LYS A 149 -47.07 -12.43 -19.02
N LYS A 150 -45.71 -12.31 -19.12
CA LYS A 150 -45.02 -11.02 -19.12
C LYS A 150 -44.38 -10.74 -20.50
N ILE A 151 -44.49 -9.49 -20.97
CA ILE A 151 -43.87 -9.02 -22.20
C ILE A 151 -42.46 -8.57 -21.91
N TYR A 152 -41.50 -9.00 -22.74
CA TYR A 152 -40.08 -8.64 -22.67
C TYR A 152 -39.66 -8.08 -24.05
N PRO A 153 -39.96 -6.80 -24.35
CA PRO A 153 -39.95 -6.31 -25.70
C PRO A 153 -38.57 -5.99 -26.26
N PHE A 154 -37.55 -5.90 -25.41
CA PHE A 154 -36.19 -5.58 -25.87
C PHE A 154 -35.44 -6.84 -26.26
N VAL A 155 -34.86 -6.84 -27.45
CA VAL A 155 -34.10 -7.94 -28.01
C VAL A 155 -32.73 -7.46 -28.45
N VAL A 156 -31.67 -8.10 -28.01
CA VAL A 156 -30.32 -7.84 -28.48
C VAL A 156 -30.09 -8.61 -29.76
N SER A 157 -30.02 -7.90 -30.89
CA SER A 157 -29.87 -8.51 -32.22
C SER A 157 -28.42 -8.59 -32.68
N LYS A 158 -27.55 -7.70 -32.20
CA LYS A 158 -26.13 -7.72 -32.53
C LYS A 158 -25.29 -7.08 -31.44
N VAL A 159 -24.15 -7.69 -31.16
CA VAL A 159 -23.13 -7.17 -30.22
C VAL A 159 -21.79 -7.06 -30.93
N ARG A 160 -21.19 -5.90 -30.86
CA ARG A 160 -19.82 -5.64 -31.31
C ARG A 160 -19.04 -5.11 -30.16
N PRO A 161 -18.17 -5.95 -29.54
CA PRO A 161 -17.35 -5.53 -28.45
C PRO A 161 -16.50 -4.31 -28.79
N ILE A 162 -16.43 -3.36 -27.87
CA ILE A 162 -15.48 -2.24 -27.91
C ILE A 162 -14.12 -2.70 -27.31
N GLN A 163 -14.13 -3.80 -26.57
CA GLN A 163 -12.92 -4.46 -26.10
C GLN A 163 -12.44 -5.46 -27.14
N LEU A 164 -11.11 -5.60 -27.24
CA LEU A 164 -10.50 -6.61 -28.12
C LEU A 164 -11.01 -8.00 -27.74
N SER A 165 -11.73 -8.64 -28.65
CA SER A 165 -12.25 -10.00 -28.46
C SER A 165 -11.17 -11.05 -28.62
N ASN A 166 -10.15 -10.78 -29.46
CA ASN A 166 -9.02 -11.65 -29.73
C ASN A 166 -7.72 -10.85 -29.56
N PHE A 167 -7.07 -10.97 -28.43
CA PHE A 167 -5.73 -10.43 -28.19
C PHE A 167 -4.69 -11.44 -28.69
N GLU A 168 -3.82 -11.00 -29.61
CA GLU A 168 -2.71 -11.81 -30.09
C GLU A 168 -1.55 -11.67 -29.08
N ASP A 169 -1.45 -12.59 -28.12
CA ASP A 169 -0.40 -12.61 -27.08
C ASP A 169 1.00 -12.48 -27.68
N ASP A 170 1.24 -13.14 -28.84
CA ASP A 170 2.53 -13.17 -29.50
C ASP A 170 2.96 -11.82 -30.10
N LYS A 171 2.03 -10.90 -30.35
CA LYS A 171 2.37 -9.63 -31.00
C LYS A 171 3.25 -8.75 -30.13
N VAL A 172 2.91 -8.63 -28.84
CA VAL A 172 3.72 -7.84 -27.90
C VAL A 172 5.08 -8.50 -27.68
N SER A 173 5.09 -9.81 -27.46
CA SER A 173 6.33 -10.56 -27.23
C SER A 173 7.29 -10.46 -28.42
N ARG A 174 6.81 -10.60 -29.64
CA ARG A 174 7.64 -10.45 -30.86
C ARG A 174 8.18 -9.03 -31.06
N ALA A 175 7.35 -8.04 -30.80
CA ALA A 175 7.76 -6.64 -30.97
C ALA A 175 8.68 -6.14 -29.86
N ARG A 176 8.64 -6.74 -28.66
CA ARG A 176 9.43 -6.30 -27.48
C ARG A 176 10.94 -6.18 -27.79
N SER A 177 11.50 -7.11 -28.51
CA SER A 177 12.93 -7.13 -28.85
C SER A 177 13.39 -5.95 -29.73
N LEU A 178 12.46 -5.20 -30.34
CA LEU A 178 12.76 -4.02 -31.15
C LEU A 178 12.96 -2.76 -30.30
N PHE A 179 12.59 -2.81 -29.01
CA PHE A 179 12.69 -1.69 -28.08
C PHE A 179 13.78 -1.96 -27.04
N SER A 180 14.56 -0.94 -26.70
CA SER A 180 15.41 -0.99 -25.51
C SER A 180 14.55 -1.07 -24.23
N ASN A 181 15.18 -1.39 -23.08
CA ASN A 181 14.46 -1.43 -21.81
C ASN A 181 13.89 -0.05 -21.44
N ASP A 182 14.62 1.03 -21.71
CA ASP A 182 14.18 2.40 -21.43
C ASP A 182 13.05 2.82 -22.36
N GLU A 183 13.17 2.56 -23.67
CA GLU A 183 12.09 2.81 -24.63
C GLU A 183 10.81 2.04 -24.24
N TRP A 184 10.95 0.76 -23.83
CA TRP A 184 9.78 -0.03 -23.44
C TRP A 184 9.13 0.47 -22.15
N LEU A 185 9.93 0.88 -21.17
CA LEU A 185 9.43 1.53 -19.97
C LEU A 185 8.64 2.80 -20.31
N ASP A 186 9.17 3.62 -21.21
CA ASP A 186 8.49 4.83 -21.66
C ASP A 186 7.19 4.52 -22.40
N VAL A 187 7.14 3.47 -23.22
CA VAL A 187 5.90 3.00 -23.86
C VAL A 187 4.83 2.62 -22.81
N LEU A 188 5.20 1.89 -21.76
CA LEU A 188 4.28 1.51 -20.69
C LEU A 188 3.77 2.73 -19.92
N LEU A 189 4.65 3.67 -19.60
CA LEU A 189 4.29 4.89 -18.90
C LEU A 189 3.38 5.80 -19.75
N ARG A 190 3.71 5.99 -21.04
CA ARG A 190 2.87 6.72 -22.00
C ARG A 190 1.50 6.06 -22.17
N SER A 191 1.43 4.73 -22.15
CA SER A 191 0.15 3.99 -22.17
C SER A 191 -0.69 4.28 -20.95
N GLY A 192 -0.05 4.48 -19.78
CA GLY A 192 -0.69 4.99 -18.57
C GLY A 192 -1.00 6.49 -18.58
N GLY A 193 -0.64 7.21 -19.63
CA GLY A 193 -0.88 8.64 -19.79
C GLY A 193 0.22 9.56 -19.24
N TYR A 194 1.32 9.00 -18.71
CA TYR A 194 2.42 9.78 -18.13
C TYR A 194 3.42 10.24 -19.19
N GLU A 195 4.07 11.41 -18.96
CA GLU A 195 5.15 11.91 -19.80
C GLU A 195 6.51 11.55 -19.20
N PRO A 196 7.22 10.54 -19.76
CA PRO A 196 8.50 10.07 -19.18
C PRO A 196 9.64 11.07 -19.25
N GLU A 197 9.55 12.08 -20.12
CA GLU A 197 10.58 13.11 -20.29
C GLU A 197 10.24 14.40 -19.53
N SER A 198 9.15 14.43 -18.74
CA SER A 198 8.77 15.61 -17.98
C SER A 198 9.74 15.91 -16.84
N GLU A 199 9.85 17.18 -16.47
CA GLU A 199 10.68 17.61 -15.36
C GLU A 199 10.30 16.88 -14.06
N GLY A 200 11.30 16.35 -13.35
CA GLY A 200 11.12 15.56 -12.13
C GLY A 200 10.86 14.06 -12.36
N MET A 201 10.75 13.59 -13.61
CA MET A 201 10.57 12.18 -13.93
C MET A 201 11.91 11.42 -13.86
N THR A 202 12.37 11.18 -12.64
CA THR A 202 13.59 10.39 -12.38
C THR A 202 13.36 8.90 -12.65
N GLU A 203 14.45 8.12 -12.77
CA GLU A 203 14.39 6.65 -12.87
C GLU A 203 13.55 6.02 -11.74
N ARG A 204 13.76 6.51 -10.50
CA ARG A 204 13.01 6.06 -9.34
C ARG A 204 11.52 6.38 -9.47
N MET A 205 11.18 7.56 -9.97
CA MET A 205 9.80 7.95 -10.24
C MET A 205 9.15 7.05 -11.29
N LYS A 206 9.86 6.77 -12.39
CA LYS A 206 9.39 5.84 -13.44
C LYS A 206 9.11 4.45 -12.86
N MET A 207 9.96 3.94 -11.97
CA MET A 207 9.77 2.65 -11.30
C MET A 207 8.58 2.67 -10.32
N LEU A 208 8.34 3.76 -9.59
CA LEU A 208 7.15 3.92 -8.74
C LEU A 208 5.87 3.87 -9.56
N LEU A 209 5.81 4.59 -10.68
CA LEU A 209 4.65 4.59 -11.58
C LEU A 209 4.43 3.23 -12.25
N LEU A 210 5.51 2.58 -12.72
CA LEU A 210 5.46 1.21 -13.26
C LEU A 210 4.91 0.22 -12.23
N SER A 211 5.31 0.36 -10.97
CA SER A 211 4.88 -0.54 -9.88
C SER A 211 3.36 -0.52 -9.65
N ARG A 212 2.67 0.55 -10.00
CA ARG A 212 1.20 0.61 -9.94
C ARG A 212 0.51 -0.35 -10.91
N PHE A 213 1.22 -0.85 -11.94
CA PHE A 213 0.67 -1.84 -12.87
C PHE A 213 0.85 -3.28 -12.39
N ILE A 214 1.73 -3.55 -11.40
CA ILE A 214 1.98 -4.91 -10.91
C ILE A 214 0.70 -5.64 -10.47
N PRO A 215 -0.23 -5.04 -9.71
CA PRO A 215 -1.49 -5.69 -9.33
C PRO A 215 -2.36 -6.13 -10.51
N LEU A 216 -2.16 -5.53 -11.69
CA LEU A 216 -2.91 -5.85 -12.90
C LEU A 216 -2.32 -7.05 -13.65
N VAL A 217 -1.04 -7.39 -13.42
CA VAL A 217 -0.34 -8.52 -14.05
C VAL A 217 -0.06 -9.68 -13.11
N GLU A 218 -0.17 -9.47 -11.79
CA GLU A 218 0.03 -10.52 -10.77
C GLU A 218 -1.27 -10.83 -10.02
N ALA A 219 -1.52 -12.13 -9.82
CA ALA A 219 -2.67 -12.60 -9.03
C ALA A 219 -2.38 -12.49 -7.52
N ASN A 220 -3.40 -12.11 -6.73
CA ASN A 220 -3.30 -11.99 -5.27
C ASN A 220 -2.08 -11.15 -4.84
N PHE A 221 -1.88 -10.01 -5.48
CA PHE A 221 -0.84 -9.05 -5.14
C PHE A 221 -1.42 -8.00 -4.19
N ASN A 222 -0.96 -8.03 -2.93
CA ASN A 222 -1.48 -7.14 -1.89
C ASN A 222 -0.55 -5.95 -1.73
N MET A 223 -1.05 -4.75 -2.02
CA MET A 223 -0.28 -3.51 -2.06
C MET A 223 -0.94 -2.43 -1.22
N ALA A 224 -0.11 -1.62 -0.56
CA ALA A 224 -0.52 -0.35 0.03
C ALA A 224 0.22 0.80 -0.65
N GLU A 225 -0.46 1.91 -0.87
CA GLU A 225 0.13 3.16 -1.34
C GLU A 225 -0.34 4.31 -0.47
N LEU A 226 0.62 5.05 0.10
CA LEU A 226 0.39 6.30 0.80
C LEU A 226 1.03 7.45 0.02
N GLY A 227 0.24 8.47 -0.29
CA GLY A 227 0.76 9.61 -1.02
C GLY A 227 -0.14 10.84 -0.94
N PRO A 228 0.33 11.99 -1.42
CA PRO A 228 -0.46 13.22 -1.43
C PRO A 228 -1.69 13.08 -2.33
N ARG A 229 -2.65 13.95 -2.14
CA ARG A 229 -3.78 14.12 -3.07
C ARG A 229 -3.24 14.56 -4.44
N SER A 230 -3.93 14.17 -5.51
CA SER A 230 -3.57 14.50 -6.90
C SER A 230 -2.27 13.85 -7.40
N SER A 231 -1.79 12.78 -6.79
CA SER A 231 -0.67 11.96 -7.30
C SER A 231 -1.10 10.80 -8.23
N GLY A 232 -2.36 10.77 -8.66
CA GLY A 232 -2.86 9.78 -9.64
C GLY A 232 -3.04 8.35 -9.13
N LYS A 233 -3.03 8.10 -7.80
CA LYS A 233 -3.14 6.76 -7.20
C LYS A 233 -4.33 5.95 -7.71
N SER A 234 -5.51 6.56 -7.69
CA SER A 234 -6.78 5.91 -8.04
C SER A 234 -7.02 5.84 -9.54
N PHE A 235 -6.34 6.69 -10.32
CA PHE A 235 -6.53 6.80 -11.78
C PHE A 235 -6.24 5.48 -12.51
N VAL A 236 -5.14 4.81 -12.14
CA VAL A 236 -4.73 3.53 -12.74
C VAL A 236 -5.84 2.48 -12.63
N PHE A 237 -6.45 2.36 -11.46
CA PHE A 237 -7.46 1.35 -11.19
C PHE A 237 -8.88 1.77 -11.64
N LYS A 238 -9.10 3.04 -11.90
CA LYS A 238 -10.39 3.56 -12.36
C LYS A 238 -10.50 3.58 -13.88
N GLU A 239 -9.43 3.98 -14.56
CA GLU A 239 -9.50 4.37 -15.97
C GLU A 239 -8.69 3.45 -16.91
N LEU A 240 -7.62 2.78 -16.44
CA LEU A 240 -6.72 2.04 -17.33
C LEU A 240 -7.13 0.60 -17.60
N SER A 241 -8.00 0.01 -16.79
CA SER A 241 -8.38 -1.39 -17.00
C SER A 241 -9.85 -1.63 -16.67
N PRO A 242 -10.62 -2.22 -17.61
CA PRO A 242 -11.96 -2.68 -17.33
C PRO A 242 -12.00 -3.90 -16.39
N TYR A 243 -10.85 -4.48 -16.08
CA TYR A 243 -10.67 -5.61 -15.15
C TYR A 243 -10.37 -5.17 -13.73
N SER A 244 -10.31 -3.87 -13.45
CA SER A 244 -10.12 -3.34 -12.10
C SER A 244 -11.36 -2.66 -11.56
N MET A 245 -11.52 -2.72 -10.24
CA MET A 245 -12.63 -2.10 -9.50
C MET A 245 -12.08 -1.10 -8.50
N LEU A 246 -12.61 0.13 -8.54
CA LEU A 246 -12.35 1.14 -7.53
C LEU A 246 -13.53 1.17 -6.54
N VAL A 247 -13.24 0.96 -5.26
CA VAL A 247 -14.20 1.10 -4.15
C VAL A 247 -13.88 2.41 -3.43
N SER A 248 -14.73 3.40 -3.59
CA SER A 248 -14.58 4.74 -3.01
C SER A 248 -15.79 5.07 -2.14
N GLY A 249 -15.57 5.41 -0.86
CA GLY A 249 -16.60 5.94 0.04
C GLY A 249 -17.79 5.04 0.36
N GLY A 250 -17.80 3.79 -0.10
CA GLY A 250 -18.91 2.85 0.07
C GLY A 250 -18.67 1.80 1.15
N GLN A 251 -19.77 1.19 1.64
CA GLN A 251 -19.68 0.04 2.54
C GLN A 251 -19.29 -1.21 1.75
N GLY A 252 -18.08 -1.75 2.00
CA GLY A 252 -17.72 -3.11 1.59
C GLY A 252 -18.40 -4.12 2.52
N THR A 253 -19.33 -4.91 2.00
CA THR A 253 -19.89 -6.03 2.77
C THR A 253 -19.19 -7.34 2.40
N ALA A 254 -19.14 -8.29 3.35
CA ALA A 254 -18.63 -9.63 3.08
C ALA A 254 -19.36 -10.30 1.90
N ALA A 255 -20.63 -10.00 1.71
CA ALA A 255 -21.42 -10.52 0.59
C ALA A 255 -21.01 -9.94 -0.77
N SER A 256 -20.73 -8.64 -0.83
CA SER A 256 -20.35 -7.97 -2.07
C SER A 256 -18.90 -8.24 -2.46
N LEU A 257 -18.00 -8.35 -1.48
CA LEU A 257 -16.58 -8.55 -1.73
C LEU A 257 -16.21 -10.03 -1.95
N PHE A 258 -16.76 -10.95 -1.15
CA PHE A 258 -16.34 -12.34 -1.10
C PHE A 258 -17.41 -13.31 -1.65
N VAL A 259 -18.46 -13.56 -0.89
CA VAL A 259 -19.54 -14.46 -1.30
C VAL A 259 -20.86 -14.08 -0.64
N ASN A 260 -21.92 -14.11 -1.41
CA ASN A 260 -23.28 -13.99 -0.91
C ASN A 260 -23.77 -15.37 -0.47
N ASN A 261 -23.95 -15.59 0.84
CA ASN A 261 -24.36 -16.89 1.40
C ASN A 261 -25.76 -17.33 0.95
N SER A 262 -26.65 -16.39 0.60
CA SER A 262 -28.01 -16.71 0.14
C SER A 262 -28.05 -17.23 -1.28
N SER A 263 -27.24 -16.64 -2.18
CA SER A 263 -27.22 -17.01 -3.61
C SER A 263 -26.04 -17.91 -3.99
N GLY A 264 -25.01 -18.04 -3.13
CA GLY A 264 -23.77 -18.74 -3.43
C GLY A 264 -22.86 -18.01 -4.43
N GLN A 265 -23.26 -16.82 -4.91
CA GLN A 265 -22.48 -16.04 -5.88
C GLN A 265 -21.20 -15.49 -5.26
N ILE A 266 -20.08 -15.65 -5.99
CA ILE A 266 -18.80 -15.05 -5.65
C ILE A 266 -18.88 -13.54 -5.88
N GLY A 267 -18.35 -12.77 -4.92
CA GLY A 267 -18.28 -11.32 -4.95
C GLY A 267 -17.15 -10.77 -5.82
N ALA A 268 -16.74 -9.55 -5.51
CA ALA A 268 -15.77 -8.79 -6.30
C ALA A 268 -14.43 -9.53 -6.48
N VAL A 269 -13.91 -10.20 -5.43
CA VAL A 269 -12.60 -10.91 -5.49
C VAL A 269 -12.52 -12.01 -6.56
N GLY A 270 -13.66 -12.57 -6.97
CA GLY A 270 -13.70 -13.57 -8.03
C GLY A 270 -14.07 -13.04 -9.41
N LYS A 271 -14.35 -11.73 -9.53
CA LYS A 271 -14.81 -11.10 -10.79
C LYS A 271 -13.81 -10.13 -11.39
N TRP A 272 -12.89 -9.61 -10.58
CA TRP A 272 -11.95 -8.56 -10.95
C TRP A 272 -10.50 -9.02 -10.79
N ASP A 273 -9.60 -8.47 -11.58
CA ASP A 273 -8.16 -8.70 -11.46
C ASP A 273 -7.56 -7.92 -10.31
N ALA A 274 -8.08 -6.72 -10.07
CA ALA A 274 -7.62 -5.85 -9.01
C ALA A 274 -8.79 -5.08 -8.37
N ILE A 275 -8.77 -4.98 -7.04
CA ILE A 275 -9.72 -4.18 -6.27
C ILE A 275 -8.94 -3.13 -5.50
N CYS A 276 -9.15 -1.87 -5.85
CA CYS A 276 -8.53 -0.74 -5.18
C CYS A 276 -9.52 -0.09 -4.21
N PHE A 277 -9.17 -0.08 -2.95
CA PHE A 277 -9.88 0.64 -1.90
C PHE A 277 -9.29 2.04 -1.79
N ASP A 278 -10.01 3.02 -2.32
CA ASP A 278 -9.62 4.42 -2.28
C ASP A 278 -10.12 5.06 -0.99
N GLU A 279 -9.21 5.74 -0.26
CA GLU A 279 -9.49 6.24 1.08
C GLU A 279 -10.04 5.12 1.99
N SER A 280 -9.16 4.19 2.42
CA SER A 280 -9.51 3.07 3.32
C SER A 280 -10.01 3.58 4.68
N THR A 281 -11.24 4.06 4.70
CA THR A 281 -11.94 4.64 5.86
C THR A 281 -12.64 3.56 6.70
N ASP A 282 -13.04 3.91 7.91
CA ASP A 282 -13.79 3.02 8.81
C ASP A 282 -15.13 2.56 8.24
N GLU A 283 -15.71 3.34 7.31
CA GLU A 283 -16.94 3.00 6.59
C GLU A 283 -16.80 1.69 5.80
N LEU A 284 -15.64 1.49 5.13
CA LEU A 284 -15.35 0.29 4.34
C LEU A 284 -15.37 -0.98 5.21
N PHE A 285 -14.90 -0.88 6.45
CA PHE A 285 -14.75 -2.00 7.37
C PHE A 285 -15.86 -2.06 8.43
N LYS A 286 -17.05 -1.47 8.18
CA LYS A 286 -18.20 -1.55 9.12
C LYS A 286 -18.66 -2.97 9.36
N ASP A 287 -18.67 -3.80 8.32
CA ASP A 287 -18.98 -5.22 8.42
C ASP A 287 -17.83 -5.96 9.11
N ARG A 288 -18.12 -6.54 10.29
CA ARG A 288 -17.12 -7.24 11.11
C ARG A 288 -16.50 -8.47 10.47
N GLU A 289 -17.15 -9.04 9.46
CA GLU A 289 -16.66 -10.22 8.75
C GLU A 289 -15.60 -9.86 7.69
N VAL A 290 -15.54 -8.60 7.22
CA VAL A 290 -14.67 -8.20 6.10
C VAL A 290 -13.19 -8.33 6.44
N VAL A 291 -12.73 -7.80 7.59
CA VAL A 291 -11.31 -7.84 7.96
C VAL A 291 -10.79 -9.28 8.14
N PRO A 292 -11.47 -10.19 8.88
CA PRO A 292 -11.06 -11.58 8.94
C PRO A 292 -11.00 -12.27 7.57
N LEU A 293 -12.03 -12.11 6.74
CA LEU A 293 -12.06 -12.70 5.38
C LEU A 293 -10.95 -12.15 4.49
N MET A 294 -10.66 -10.83 4.57
CA MET A 294 -9.53 -10.25 3.86
C MET A 294 -8.20 -10.84 4.31
N LYS A 295 -7.99 -11.06 5.61
CA LYS A 295 -6.77 -11.69 6.13
C LYS A 295 -6.56 -13.09 5.54
N ASP A 296 -7.59 -13.91 5.54
CA ASP A 296 -7.51 -15.27 4.98
C ASP A 296 -7.24 -15.22 3.48
N TYR A 297 -7.98 -14.38 2.76
CA TYR A 297 -7.82 -14.22 1.32
C TYR A 297 -6.45 -13.68 0.92
N MET A 298 -5.94 -12.67 1.60
CA MET A 298 -4.62 -12.07 1.31
C MET A 298 -3.47 -13.04 1.57
N GLU A 299 -3.62 -14.00 2.49
CA GLU A 299 -2.62 -15.03 2.78
C GLU A 299 -2.59 -16.13 1.72
N SER A 300 -3.76 -16.72 1.43
CA SER A 300 -3.88 -17.97 0.66
C SER A 300 -4.41 -17.80 -0.76
N GLY A 301 -5.10 -16.69 -1.07
CA GLY A 301 -5.89 -16.53 -2.29
C GLY A 301 -7.23 -17.28 -2.22
N SER A 302 -7.57 -17.84 -1.04
CA SER A 302 -8.83 -18.53 -0.80
C SER A 302 -9.55 -17.96 0.41
N PHE A 303 -10.83 -18.20 0.53
CA PHE A 303 -11.66 -17.74 1.65
C PHE A 303 -12.85 -18.67 1.87
N SER A 304 -13.35 -18.72 3.11
CA SER A 304 -14.57 -19.41 3.48
C SER A 304 -15.41 -18.52 4.38
N ARG A 305 -16.67 -18.30 4.02
CA ARG A 305 -17.60 -17.45 4.80
C ARG A 305 -18.55 -18.29 5.69
N GLY A 306 -18.30 -19.58 5.82
CA GLY A 306 -19.21 -20.51 6.50
C GLY A 306 -20.44 -20.86 5.66
N GLY A 307 -21.26 -21.82 6.14
CA GLY A 307 -22.45 -22.30 5.44
C GLY A 307 -22.16 -23.37 4.38
N LYS A 308 -23.05 -23.48 3.38
CA LYS A 308 -23.02 -24.54 2.35
C LYS A 308 -21.98 -24.33 1.24
N SER A 309 -21.31 -23.19 1.18
CA SER A 309 -20.50 -22.79 0.00
C SER A 309 -19.05 -23.30 0.00
N GLY A 310 -18.54 -23.89 1.07
CA GLY A 310 -17.15 -24.39 1.15
C GLY A 310 -16.09 -23.31 0.96
N GLU A 311 -14.83 -23.74 0.85
CA GLU A 311 -13.70 -22.86 0.52
C GLU A 311 -13.73 -22.52 -0.97
N LYS A 312 -13.50 -21.25 -1.29
CA LYS A 312 -13.45 -20.71 -2.65
C LYS A 312 -12.13 -19.99 -2.89
N ALA A 313 -11.54 -20.21 -4.06
CA ALA A 313 -10.35 -19.51 -4.51
C ALA A 313 -10.72 -18.33 -5.42
N ALA A 314 -9.91 -17.28 -5.38
CA ALA A 314 -10.01 -16.13 -6.27
C ALA A 314 -8.64 -15.50 -6.51
N ASN A 315 -8.53 -14.63 -7.52
CA ASN A 315 -7.25 -14.13 -8.01
C ASN A 315 -7.08 -12.61 -7.92
N ALA A 316 -8.10 -11.88 -7.45
CA ALA A 316 -8.01 -10.42 -7.39
C ALA A 316 -6.86 -9.94 -6.50
N SER A 317 -6.14 -8.97 -6.96
CA SER A 317 -5.14 -8.22 -6.18
C SER A 317 -5.84 -7.18 -5.31
N ILE A 318 -5.37 -6.96 -4.09
CA ILE A 318 -5.93 -6.00 -3.14
C ILE A 318 -5.01 -4.79 -3.03
N ILE A 319 -5.55 -3.61 -3.29
CA ILE A 319 -4.81 -2.35 -3.23
C ILE A 319 -5.49 -1.44 -2.19
N LEU A 320 -4.70 -0.96 -1.23
CA LEU A 320 -5.13 -0.03 -0.20
C LEU A 320 -4.49 1.34 -0.45
N ASN A 321 -5.25 2.31 -0.90
CA ASN A 321 -4.79 3.68 -1.09
C ASN A 321 -5.12 4.54 0.12
N GLY A 322 -4.16 5.34 0.56
CA GLY A 322 -4.32 6.30 1.63
C GLY A 322 -3.73 7.67 1.30
N ASN A 323 -4.19 8.70 2.00
CA ASN A 323 -3.68 10.05 1.87
C ASN A 323 -2.74 10.39 3.02
N ILE A 324 -1.56 10.93 2.70
CA ILE A 324 -0.65 11.50 3.66
C ILE A 324 -0.69 13.04 3.55
N ASN A 325 -0.99 13.70 4.67
CA ASN A 325 -1.15 15.15 4.71
C ASN A 325 0.01 15.86 5.44
N GLN A 326 0.95 15.09 5.98
CA GLN A 326 2.12 15.56 6.72
C GLN A 326 3.40 15.03 6.07
N PRO A 327 4.55 15.68 6.27
CA PRO A 327 5.85 15.12 5.89
C PRO A 327 6.05 13.73 6.52
N VAL A 328 6.65 12.82 5.78
CA VAL A 328 6.86 11.42 6.21
C VAL A 328 7.68 11.36 7.50
N GLU A 329 8.68 12.21 7.62
CA GLU A 329 9.54 12.32 8.81
C GLU A 329 8.71 12.66 10.05
N THR A 330 7.73 13.57 9.92
CA THR A 330 6.81 13.92 11.03
C THR A 330 5.92 12.73 11.41
N VAL A 331 5.39 12.01 10.43
CA VAL A 331 4.57 10.81 10.69
C VAL A 331 5.42 9.75 11.42
N LEU A 332 6.65 9.52 10.97
CA LEU A 332 7.55 8.53 11.57
C LEU A 332 8.05 8.94 12.97
N GLN A 333 8.11 10.23 13.29
CA GLN A 333 8.43 10.70 14.64
C GLN A 333 7.29 10.51 15.64
N THR A 334 6.03 10.57 15.18
CA THR A 334 4.87 10.58 16.06
C THR A 334 4.06 9.28 16.03
N SER A 335 4.21 8.48 14.96
CA SER A 335 3.41 7.27 14.71
C SER A 335 4.12 6.34 13.71
N HIS A 336 3.38 5.69 12.85
CA HIS A 336 3.83 4.78 11.80
C HIS A 336 3.10 5.05 10.48
N LEU A 337 3.66 4.57 9.35
CA LEU A 337 3.12 4.85 8.02
C LEU A 337 1.74 4.24 7.74
N PHE A 338 1.28 3.28 8.55
CA PHE A 338 -0.09 2.75 8.40
C PHE A 338 -1.14 3.55 9.19
N SER A 339 -0.72 4.52 10.02
CA SER A 339 -1.66 5.33 10.84
C SER A 339 -2.72 6.11 10.06
N PRO A 340 -2.52 6.51 8.78
CA PRO A 340 -3.57 7.15 7.99
C PRO A 340 -4.68 6.21 7.49
N PHE A 341 -4.52 4.88 7.63
CA PHE A 341 -5.56 3.92 7.29
C PHE A 341 -6.61 3.81 8.42
N SER A 342 -7.72 3.10 8.16
CA SER A 342 -8.77 2.83 9.13
C SER A 342 -8.24 2.28 10.46
N GLU A 343 -8.79 2.75 11.59
CA GLU A 343 -8.45 2.28 12.94
C GLU A 343 -8.60 0.76 13.10
N LYS A 344 -9.46 0.12 12.29
CA LYS A 344 -9.70 -1.32 12.32
C LYS A 344 -8.57 -2.17 11.75
N ILE A 345 -7.68 -1.56 10.95
CA ILE A 345 -6.56 -2.27 10.30
C ILE A 345 -5.20 -1.66 10.61
N CYS A 346 -5.11 -0.37 10.92
CA CYS A 346 -3.82 0.34 11.04
C CYS A 346 -2.93 -0.18 12.18
N ASN A 347 -3.49 -0.86 13.17
CA ASN A 347 -2.77 -1.48 14.28
C ASN A 347 -2.91 -3.02 14.31
N ASP A 348 -3.58 -3.63 13.33
CA ASP A 348 -3.68 -5.10 13.21
C ASP A 348 -2.44 -5.64 12.49
N THR A 349 -1.42 -6.02 13.26
CA THR A 349 -0.15 -6.54 12.71
C THR A 349 -0.35 -7.76 11.83
N ALA A 350 -1.34 -8.61 12.13
CA ALA A 350 -1.66 -9.78 11.32
C ALA A 350 -2.25 -9.40 9.95
N PHE A 351 -3.05 -8.34 9.89
CA PHE A 351 -3.55 -7.79 8.63
C PHE A 351 -2.41 -7.13 7.83
N LEU A 352 -1.64 -6.27 8.49
CA LEU A 352 -0.58 -5.48 7.85
C LEU A 352 0.57 -6.35 7.33
N ASP A 353 0.91 -7.46 8.00
CA ASP A 353 1.95 -8.39 7.55
C ASP A 353 1.60 -9.11 6.23
N ARG A 354 0.32 -9.09 5.84
CA ARG A 354 -0.17 -9.62 4.55
C ARG A 354 -0.08 -8.63 3.38
N ILE A 355 0.26 -7.37 3.67
CA ILE A 355 0.60 -6.38 2.65
C ILE A 355 2.01 -6.71 2.15
N GLY A 356 2.10 -7.16 0.91
CA GLY A 356 3.35 -7.61 0.32
C GLY A 356 4.24 -6.48 -0.21
N PHE A 357 3.64 -5.33 -0.51
CA PHE A 357 4.29 -4.23 -1.21
C PHE A 357 3.78 -2.89 -0.67
N PHE A 358 4.67 -2.04 -0.19
CA PHE A 358 4.33 -0.69 0.24
C PHE A 358 4.97 0.35 -0.67
N LEU A 359 4.17 0.98 -1.52
CA LEU A 359 4.62 2.01 -2.45
C LEU A 359 4.68 3.37 -1.75
N PRO A 360 5.85 4.03 -1.73
CA PRO A 360 6.02 5.36 -1.15
C PRO A 360 5.44 6.44 -2.08
N GLY A 361 4.12 6.56 -2.12
CA GLY A 361 3.43 7.52 -2.97
C GLY A 361 3.72 8.98 -2.62
N TRP A 362 4.33 9.28 -1.47
CA TRP A 362 4.84 10.61 -1.13
C TRP A 362 6.05 11.03 -1.96
N GLU A 363 6.77 10.08 -2.57
CA GLU A 363 7.83 10.37 -3.54
C GLU A 363 7.26 10.69 -4.92
N VAL A 364 5.99 10.36 -5.18
CA VAL A 364 5.33 10.66 -6.45
C VAL A 364 4.90 12.12 -6.48
N MET A 365 5.33 12.84 -7.52
CA MET A 365 4.96 14.24 -7.70
C MET A 365 3.44 14.43 -7.82
N LYS A 366 2.95 15.62 -7.49
CA LYS A 366 1.60 16.05 -7.85
C LYS A 366 1.58 16.34 -9.35
N PHE A 367 0.69 15.66 -10.08
CA PHE A 367 0.62 15.82 -11.52
C PHE A 367 0.08 17.18 -11.93
N ALA A 368 0.82 17.85 -12.81
CA ALA A 368 0.44 19.04 -13.56
C ALA A 368 0.12 18.64 -15.02
N PRO A 369 -0.54 19.48 -15.80
CA PRO A 369 -0.83 19.19 -17.22
C PRO A 369 0.40 18.82 -18.05
N SER A 370 1.58 19.36 -17.72
CA SER A 370 2.87 19.06 -18.37
C SER A 370 3.40 17.64 -18.12
N ASN A 371 2.85 16.94 -17.12
CA ASN A 371 3.27 15.57 -16.79
C ASN A 371 2.44 14.52 -17.53
N PHE A 372 1.46 14.94 -18.33
CA PHE A 372 0.67 14.04 -19.17
C PHE A 372 1.20 14.05 -20.60
N THR A 373 1.48 12.86 -21.12
CA THR A 373 2.09 12.71 -22.43
C THR A 373 1.19 13.19 -23.58
N ASN A 374 1.80 13.83 -24.57
CA ASN A 374 1.18 14.20 -25.85
C ASN A 374 1.52 13.18 -26.94
N HIS A 375 2.32 12.17 -26.62
CA HIS A 375 2.84 11.17 -27.53
C HIS A 375 1.91 9.96 -27.66
N PHE A 376 2.27 9.07 -28.58
CA PHE A 376 1.59 7.79 -28.73
C PHE A 376 1.86 6.86 -27.55
N GLY A 377 0.83 6.17 -27.12
CA GLY A 377 0.86 5.06 -26.18
C GLY A 377 -0.18 4.03 -26.61
N PHE A 378 -0.13 2.83 -26.04
CA PHE A 378 -1.18 1.83 -26.29
C PHE A 378 -2.56 2.40 -25.96
N SER A 379 -3.56 2.07 -26.77
CA SER A 379 -4.94 2.29 -26.39
C SER A 379 -5.26 1.47 -25.14
N THR A 380 -6.12 2.01 -24.29
CA THR A 380 -6.42 1.44 -22.97
C THR A 380 -7.00 0.02 -23.08
N ASP A 381 -7.79 -0.28 -24.10
CA ASP A 381 -8.31 -1.61 -24.37
C ASP A 381 -7.20 -2.60 -24.72
N PHE A 382 -6.27 -2.25 -25.61
CA PHE A 382 -5.11 -3.09 -25.92
C PHE A 382 -4.20 -3.26 -24.73
N PHE A 383 -3.91 -2.17 -24.00
CA PHE A 383 -3.06 -2.21 -22.82
C PHE A 383 -3.65 -3.07 -21.70
N SER A 384 -4.96 -2.95 -21.46
CA SER A 384 -5.63 -3.75 -20.44
C SER A 384 -5.67 -5.25 -20.77
N GLU A 385 -5.87 -5.63 -22.04
CA GLU A 385 -5.79 -7.02 -22.49
C GLU A 385 -4.35 -7.56 -22.33
N PHE A 386 -3.34 -6.78 -22.70
CA PHE A 386 -1.94 -7.13 -22.45
C PHE A 386 -1.71 -7.42 -20.97
N LEU A 387 -2.09 -6.51 -20.07
CA LEU A 387 -1.90 -6.69 -18.62
C LEU A 387 -2.66 -7.91 -18.10
N HIS A 388 -3.90 -8.11 -18.54
CA HIS A 388 -4.74 -9.24 -18.14
C HIS A 388 -4.15 -10.59 -18.58
N THR A 389 -3.64 -10.70 -19.81
CA THR A 389 -3.05 -11.95 -20.32
C THR A 389 -1.77 -12.31 -19.60
N GLN A 390 -0.96 -11.32 -19.18
CA GLN A 390 0.24 -11.54 -18.38
C GLN A 390 -0.03 -12.21 -17.02
N ARG A 391 -1.26 -12.17 -16.51
CA ARG A 391 -1.64 -12.87 -15.27
C ARG A 391 -1.51 -14.39 -15.37
N LYS A 392 -1.57 -14.95 -16.57
CA LYS A 392 -1.42 -16.39 -16.83
C LYS A 392 0.02 -16.87 -16.74
N MET A 393 0.97 -15.95 -16.90
CA MET A 393 2.41 -16.24 -16.82
C MET A 393 2.89 -16.20 -15.36
N THR A 394 4.06 -16.83 -15.09
CA THR A 394 4.72 -16.75 -13.79
C THR A 394 6.23 -16.77 -13.94
N TYR A 395 6.91 -15.87 -13.23
CA TYR A 395 8.36 -15.76 -13.17
C TYR A 395 8.84 -15.71 -11.70
N THR A 396 8.08 -16.29 -10.77
CA THR A 396 8.42 -16.31 -9.35
C THR A 396 9.75 -16.99 -9.05
N ASP A 397 10.20 -17.89 -9.92
CA ASP A 397 11.45 -18.62 -9.79
C ASP A 397 12.65 -17.92 -10.46
N ALA A 398 12.43 -16.78 -11.13
CA ALA A 398 13.49 -16.04 -11.82
C ALA A 398 14.64 -15.63 -10.89
N ILE A 399 14.32 -15.30 -9.62
CA ILE A 399 15.33 -14.98 -8.60
C ILE A 399 16.29 -16.16 -8.40
N ASP A 400 15.76 -17.38 -8.32
CA ASP A 400 16.54 -18.58 -7.97
C ASP A 400 17.57 -18.96 -9.03
N LYS A 401 17.45 -18.41 -10.23
CA LYS A 401 18.45 -18.58 -11.28
C LYS A 401 19.79 -17.91 -10.92
N TYR A 402 19.74 -16.77 -10.22
CA TYR A 402 20.91 -15.92 -10.00
C TYR A 402 21.19 -15.61 -8.53
N PHE A 403 20.17 -15.59 -7.68
CA PHE A 403 20.24 -15.10 -6.30
C PHE A 403 19.58 -16.06 -5.31
N THR A 404 19.97 -15.93 -4.04
CA THR A 404 19.30 -16.56 -2.89
C THR A 404 18.82 -15.45 -1.96
N LEU A 405 17.61 -15.54 -1.46
CA LEU A 405 17.08 -14.59 -0.49
C LEU A 405 17.72 -14.83 0.89
N GLY A 406 17.99 -13.77 1.64
CA GLY A 406 18.63 -13.83 2.94
C GLY A 406 17.81 -14.65 3.95
N ALA A 407 18.52 -15.30 4.89
CA ALA A 407 17.92 -16.21 5.88
C ALA A 407 16.89 -15.55 6.82
N GLN A 408 16.96 -14.24 6.98
CA GLN A 408 16.05 -13.47 7.84
C GLN A 408 14.67 -13.23 7.19
N MET A 409 14.55 -13.43 5.87
CA MET A 409 13.29 -13.29 5.16
C MET A 409 12.44 -14.55 5.32
N LYS A 410 11.36 -14.46 6.07
CA LYS A 410 10.39 -15.56 6.28
C LYS A 410 9.50 -15.75 5.05
N GLN A 411 8.68 -16.80 5.03
CA GLN A 411 7.80 -17.12 3.89
C GLN A 411 6.87 -15.93 3.50
N ARG A 412 6.37 -15.18 4.49
CA ARG A 412 5.55 -13.98 4.26
C ARG A 412 6.32 -12.81 3.64
N ASP A 413 7.65 -12.85 3.68
CA ASP A 413 8.50 -11.84 3.07
C ASP A 413 8.95 -12.30 1.68
N THR A 414 9.35 -13.56 1.55
CA THR A 414 9.86 -14.12 0.28
C THR A 414 8.80 -14.23 -0.80
N LYS A 415 7.56 -14.65 -0.44
CA LYS A 415 6.45 -14.80 -1.40
C LYS A 415 6.09 -13.47 -2.10
N PRO A 416 5.87 -12.35 -1.41
CA PRO A 416 5.62 -11.06 -2.07
C PRO A 416 6.79 -10.53 -2.87
N VAL A 417 8.03 -10.71 -2.40
CA VAL A 417 9.23 -10.31 -3.15
C VAL A 417 9.30 -11.05 -4.48
N ARG A 418 9.08 -12.37 -4.48
CA ARG A 418 9.03 -13.17 -5.72
C ARG A 418 7.93 -12.72 -6.67
N LYS A 419 6.75 -12.42 -6.15
CA LYS A 419 5.63 -11.88 -6.95
C LYS A 419 5.95 -10.50 -7.53
N THR A 420 6.61 -9.63 -6.77
CA THR A 420 7.02 -8.31 -7.27
C THR A 420 8.00 -8.43 -8.43
N VAL A 421 9.02 -9.28 -8.28
CA VAL A 421 9.99 -9.54 -9.36
C VAL A 421 9.29 -10.14 -10.58
N SER A 422 8.42 -11.14 -10.38
CA SER A 422 7.61 -11.72 -11.45
C SER A 422 6.76 -10.67 -12.18
N GLY A 423 6.07 -9.81 -11.45
CA GLY A 423 5.25 -8.75 -12.03
C GLY A 423 6.06 -7.72 -12.84
N LEU A 424 7.25 -7.35 -12.35
CA LEU A 424 8.14 -6.45 -13.10
C LEU A 424 8.70 -7.12 -14.36
N ILE A 425 9.04 -8.42 -14.31
CA ILE A 425 9.45 -9.18 -15.49
C ILE A 425 8.31 -9.23 -16.52
N LYS A 426 7.08 -9.53 -16.10
CA LYS A 426 5.91 -9.55 -17.00
C LYS A 426 5.66 -8.22 -17.70
N LEU A 427 5.88 -7.12 -17.00
CA LEU A 427 5.73 -5.78 -17.57
C LEU A 427 6.87 -5.42 -18.52
N MET A 428 8.11 -5.65 -18.08
CA MET A 428 9.31 -5.19 -18.81
C MET A 428 9.83 -6.18 -19.84
N HIS A 429 9.58 -7.48 -19.66
CA HIS A 429 10.08 -8.57 -20.48
C HIS A 429 8.97 -9.55 -20.87
N PRO A 430 7.92 -9.08 -21.59
CA PRO A 430 6.81 -9.95 -22.02
C PRO A 430 7.23 -11.04 -23.02
N ASP A 431 8.43 -10.93 -23.58
CA ASP A 431 9.09 -11.93 -24.41
C ASP A 431 9.77 -13.05 -23.58
N GLY A 432 9.90 -12.89 -22.27
CA GLY A 432 10.58 -13.82 -21.37
C GLY A 432 12.10 -13.68 -21.36
N GLU A 433 12.66 -12.73 -22.12
CA GLU A 433 14.11 -12.53 -22.23
C GLU A 433 14.57 -11.44 -21.25
N PHE A 434 15.26 -11.84 -20.18
CA PHE A 434 15.78 -10.95 -19.14
C PHE A 434 17.16 -11.38 -18.65
N THR A 435 17.95 -10.42 -18.22
CA THR A 435 19.33 -10.61 -17.76
C THR A 435 19.42 -10.75 -16.23
N LYS A 436 20.61 -11.18 -15.72
CA LYS A 436 20.91 -11.18 -14.28
C LYS A 436 20.76 -9.79 -13.67
N GLU A 437 21.15 -8.73 -14.39
CA GLU A 437 21.09 -7.36 -13.90
C GLU A 437 19.64 -6.84 -13.82
N ASP A 438 18.79 -7.21 -14.78
CA ASP A 438 17.35 -6.90 -14.71
C ASP A 438 16.74 -7.52 -13.45
N VAL A 439 16.98 -8.82 -13.22
CA VAL A 439 16.48 -9.51 -12.02
C VAL A 439 17.01 -8.88 -10.75
N ARG A 440 18.29 -8.46 -10.72
CA ARG A 440 18.89 -7.79 -9.57
C ARG A 440 18.21 -6.44 -9.29
N LYS A 441 18.01 -5.62 -10.32
CA LYS A 441 17.29 -4.32 -10.21
C LYS A 441 15.89 -4.52 -9.60
N TYR A 442 15.15 -5.49 -10.11
CA TYR A 442 13.79 -5.78 -9.62
C TYR A 442 13.79 -6.41 -8.23
N LEU A 443 14.78 -7.22 -7.90
CA LEU A 443 14.94 -7.84 -6.58
C LEU A 443 15.21 -6.80 -5.50
N VAL A 444 16.15 -5.88 -5.74
CA VAL A 444 16.45 -4.78 -4.80
C VAL A 444 15.20 -3.93 -4.57
N TRP A 445 14.47 -3.60 -5.64
CA TRP A 445 13.22 -2.87 -5.56
C TRP A 445 12.16 -3.61 -4.73
N ALA A 446 11.96 -4.89 -5.02
CA ALA A 446 10.98 -5.74 -4.33
C ALA A 446 11.28 -5.87 -2.82
N ILE A 447 12.56 -6.06 -2.48
CA ILE A 447 13.01 -6.15 -1.08
C ILE A 447 12.78 -4.81 -0.37
N GLU A 448 13.10 -3.66 -0.97
CA GLU A 448 12.86 -2.34 -0.39
C GLU A 448 11.38 -2.15 -0.05
N MET A 449 10.48 -2.45 -0.99
CA MET A 449 9.04 -2.26 -0.80
C MET A 449 8.47 -3.17 0.30
N ARG A 450 8.92 -4.43 0.36
CA ARG A 450 8.49 -5.36 1.44
C ARG A 450 9.12 -5.00 2.78
N ARG A 451 10.40 -4.60 2.80
CA ARG A 451 11.08 -4.15 4.02
C ARG A 451 10.37 -2.95 4.64
N ARG A 452 9.86 -2.01 3.83
CA ARG A 452 9.08 -0.86 4.31
C ARG A 452 7.87 -1.30 5.15
N VAL A 453 7.15 -2.34 4.72
CA VAL A 453 6.07 -2.94 5.54
C VAL A 453 6.64 -3.46 6.88
N LYS A 454 7.74 -4.20 6.83
CA LYS A 454 8.34 -4.83 8.01
C LYS A 454 8.84 -3.80 9.02
N GLU A 455 9.45 -2.71 8.56
CA GLU A 455 9.88 -1.61 9.43
C GLU A 455 8.70 -0.96 10.17
N GLN A 456 7.53 -0.88 9.53
CA GLN A 456 6.32 -0.38 10.21
C GLN A 456 5.77 -1.42 11.21
N LEU A 457 5.80 -2.70 10.89
CA LEU A 457 5.42 -3.77 11.83
C LEU A 457 6.32 -3.79 13.06
N LYS A 458 7.61 -3.53 12.88
CA LYS A 458 8.57 -3.36 13.99
C LYS A 458 8.14 -2.24 14.95
N ARG A 459 7.53 -1.16 14.43
CA ARG A 459 7.06 -0.01 15.24
C ARG A 459 5.77 -0.31 15.99
N ILE A 460 4.89 -1.14 15.42
CA ILE A 460 3.54 -1.43 15.93
C ILE A 460 3.53 -2.69 16.79
N GLY A 461 4.28 -3.70 16.38
CA GLY A 461 4.27 -5.05 16.94
C GLY A 461 5.37 -5.31 17.94
N GLY A 462 5.48 -6.58 18.35
CA GLY A 462 6.52 -7.08 19.23
C GLY A 462 7.79 -7.51 18.48
N MET A 463 8.71 -8.14 19.21
CA MET A 463 10.04 -8.57 18.71
C MET A 463 10.01 -9.54 17.54
N GLU A 464 8.91 -10.23 17.32
CA GLU A 464 8.76 -11.14 16.17
C GLU A 464 8.95 -10.44 14.80
N PHE A 465 8.83 -9.10 14.75
CA PHE A 465 8.99 -8.26 13.56
C PHE A 465 10.34 -7.54 13.49
N TRP A 466 11.27 -7.77 14.41
CA TRP A 466 12.52 -7.01 14.50
C TRP A 466 13.58 -7.45 13.49
N ASP A 467 13.48 -8.63 12.93
CA ASP A 467 14.32 -9.11 11.83
C ASP A 467 13.99 -8.37 10.52
N THR A 468 14.47 -7.13 10.39
CA THR A 468 14.23 -6.28 9.22
C THR A 468 15.43 -6.17 8.28
N ASN A 469 16.57 -6.76 8.61
CA ASN A 469 17.79 -6.72 7.79
C ASN A 469 17.69 -7.63 6.57
N PHE A 470 16.82 -7.27 5.66
CA PHE A 470 16.58 -8.03 4.43
C PHE A 470 17.76 -7.95 3.48
N SER A 471 18.16 -9.09 2.95
CA SER A 471 19.32 -9.25 2.08
C SER A 471 19.04 -10.23 0.95
N TYR A 472 19.95 -10.24 -0.01
CA TYR A 472 20.07 -11.29 -1.02
C TYR A 472 21.54 -11.64 -1.24
N ILE A 473 21.79 -12.87 -1.63
CA ILE A 473 23.13 -13.42 -1.88
C ILE A 473 23.26 -13.71 -3.36
N ASP A 474 24.28 -13.17 -3.99
CA ASP A 474 24.63 -13.50 -5.37
C ASP A 474 25.23 -14.91 -5.43
N LYS A 475 24.63 -15.81 -6.21
CA LYS A 475 25.08 -17.22 -6.28
C LYS A 475 26.45 -17.40 -6.93
N GLU A 476 26.87 -16.46 -7.76
CA GLU A 476 28.14 -16.51 -8.46
C GLU A 476 29.31 -16.02 -7.58
N THR A 477 29.12 -14.87 -6.93
CA THR A 477 30.14 -14.25 -6.07
C THR A 477 30.07 -14.68 -4.61
N GLN A 478 28.95 -15.25 -4.16
CA GLN A 478 28.63 -15.58 -2.77
C GLN A 478 28.62 -14.35 -1.85
N GLU A 479 28.54 -13.15 -2.40
CA GLU A 479 28.42 -11.91 -1.66
C GLU A 479 26.97 -11.67 -1.22
N GLU A 480 26.79 -11.23 0.02
CA GLU A 480 25.51 -10.85 0.59
C GLU A 480 25.31 -9.34 0.54
N PHE A 481 24.18 -8.91 -0.01
CA PHE A 481 23.81 -7.50 -0.17
C PHE A 481 22.57 -7.16 0.64
N PHE A 482 22.69 -6.19 1.52
CA PHE A 482 21.58 -5.70 2.35
C PHE A 482 20.85 -4.56 1.67
N VAL A 483 19.51 -4.60 1.72
CA VAL A 483 18.66 -3.56 1.13
C VAL A 483 18.02 -2.75 2.26
N SER A 484 18.26 -1.46 2.29
CA SER A 484 17.70 -0.51 3.28
C SER A 484 16.54 0.29 2.71
N VAL A 485 15.71 0.82 3.61
CA VAL A 485 14.60 1.71 3.27
C VAL A 485 15.07 3.16 3.44
N PRO A 486 14.84 4.06 2.45
CA PRO A 486 15.34 5.44 2.51
C PRO A 486 14.90 6.22 3.75
N GLU A 487 13.65 6.02 4.18
CA GLU A 487 13.05 6.72 5.32
C GLU A 487 13.67 6.31 6.67
N GLU A 488 14.24 5.12 6.75
CA GLU A 488 14.89 4.60 7.96
C GLU A 488 16.40 4.88 7.97
N ARG A 489 16.95 5.52 6.94
CA ARG A 489 18.36 5.94 6.91
C ARG A 489 18.56 7.16 7.77
N GLY A 490 19.12 6.97 8.97
CA GLY A 490 19.60 8.04 9.84
C GLY A 490 18.69 8.42 11.00
N THR A 491 17.69 7.68 11.34
CA THR A 491 16.91 7.85 12.57
C THR A 491 17.47 7.03 13.72
N ASN A 492 18.69 7.34 14.15
CA ASN A 492 19.02 7.13 15.55
C ASN A 492 18.15 8.13 16.32
N LEU A 493 17.06 7.63 16.93
CA LEU A 493 16.16 8.44 17.76
C LEU A 493 16.84 8.93 19.04
N ILE A 494 17.92 8.26 19.42
CA ILE A 494 18.81 8.64 20.52
C ILE A 494 20.03 9.36 19.92
N GLU A 495 20.21 10.60 20.31
CA GLU A 495 21.28 11.46 19.81
C GLU A 495 22.67 10.93 20.21
N ASP A 496 23.61 10.91 19.26
CA ASP A 496 25.01 10.55 19.48
C ASP A 496 25.83 11.76 19.97
N ALA A 497 25.25 12.52 20.88
CA ALA A 497 25.87 13.67 21.54
C ALA A 497 25.64 13.58 23.06
N PRO A 498 26.44 14.23 23.89
CA PRO A 498 26.13 14.37 25.30
C PRO A 498 24.73 14.92 25.50
N LEU A 499 23.89 14.21 26.24
CA LEU A 499 22.50 14.59 26.43
C LEU A 499 22.41 15.86 27.28
N ALA A 500 21.58 16.79 26.88
CA ALA A 500 21.32 18.02 27.61
C ALA A 500 20.87 17.73 29.05
N PRO A 501 21.18 18.60 30.02
CA PRO A 501 20.74 18.41 31.41
C PRO A 501 19.21 18.20 31.46
N GLY A 502 18.78 17.17 32.17
CA GLY A 502 17.38 16.80 32.28
C GLY A 502 16.89 15.84 31.23
N THR A 503 17.62 15.55 30.15
CA THR A 503 17.22 14.63 29.11
C THR A 503 17.78 13.23 29.30
N CYS A 504 16.92 12.20 29.28
CA CYS A 504 17.33 10.79 29.37
C CYS A 504 16.41 9.91 28.55
N TYR A 505 16.93 8.81 27.99
CA TYR A 505 16.14 7.82 27.26
C TYR A 505 15.95 6.54 28.12
N THR A 506 14.82 5.88 27.88
CA THR A 506 14.51 4.56 28.47
C THR A 506 13.62 3.77 27.53
N ALA A 507 13.45 2.49 27.83
CA ALA A 507 12.45 1.66 27.18
C ALA A 507 11.51 1.07 28.25
N THR A 508 10.20 1.00 27.95
CA THR A 508 9.20 0.38 28.81
C THR A 508 8.52 -0.78 28.08
N SER A 509 7.94 -1.72 28.82
CA SER A 509 7.25 -2.86 28.24
C SER A 509 5.87 -3.09 28.88
N ASP A 510 4.92 -3.53 28.04
CA ASP A 510 3.60 -4.03 28.43
C ASP A 510 3.33 -5.34 27.69
N GLY A 511 3.44 -6.45 28.43
CA GLY A 511 3.49 -7.78 27.82
C GLY A 511 4.65 -7.86 26.82
N ASP A 512 4.34 -8.24 25.59
CA ASP A 512 5.34 -8.38 24.51
C ASP A 512 5.63 -7.08 23.75
N LYS A 513 4.97 -5.97 24.12
CA LYS A 513 5.15 -4.67 23.46
C LYS A 513 6.17 -3.83 24.21
N VAL A 514 7.13 -3.28 23.46
CA VAL A 514 8.17 -2.40 24.00
C VAL A 514 8.03 -1.01 23.41
N SER A 515 8.17 0.01 24.23
CA SER A 515 8.12 1.41 23.81
C SER A 515 9.44 2.12 24.14
N LEU A 516 9.98 2.87 23.17
CA LEU A 516 11.10 3.79 23.40
C LEU A 516 10.58 5.12 23.93
N VAL A 517 11.14 5.58 25.01
CA VAL A 517 10.65 6.73 25.76
C VAL A 517 11.75 7.75 25.98
N LYS A 518 11.45 9.02 25.72
CA LYS A 518 12.26 10.17 26.11
C LYS A 518 11.69 10.79 27.37
N VAL A 519 12.52 10.99 28.38
CA VAL A 519 12.21 11.71 29.61
C VAL A 519 12.95 13.04 29.59
N GLU A 520 12.19 14.14 29.72
CA GLU A 520 12.72 15.49 29.79
C GLU A 520 12.30 16.12 31.11
N VAL A 521 13.25 16.65 31.83
CA VAL A 521 13.06 17.26 33.15
C VAL A 521 13.57 18.69 33.12
N ILE A 522 12.72 19.60 33.56
CA ILE A 522 13.06 21.02 33.75
C ILE A 522 12.88 21.35 35.22
N THR A 523 13.88 22.02 35.78
CA THR A 523 13.87 22.53 37.15
C THR A 523 13.85 24.06 37.16
N MET A 524 12.96 24.64 37.96
CA MET A 524 12.78 26.08 38.09
C MET A 524 12.70 26.49 39.57
N PRO A 525 13.16 27.70 39.96
CA PRO A 525 12.93 28.20 41.32
C PRO A 525 11.42 28.10 41.69
N GLY A 526 11.15 27.53 42.87
CA GLY A 526 9.74 27.27 43.25
C GLY A 526 9.62 26.80 44.72
N ASN A 527 8.56 26.03 44.99
CA ASN A 527 8.21 25.57 46.34
C ASN A 527 8.19 24.04 46.48
N GLY A 528 8.94 23.31 45.64
CA GLY A 528 9.00 21.87 45.66
C GLY A 528 7.78 21.19 45.02
N LYS A 529 7.20 21.79 43.98
CA LYS A 529 6.06 21.22 43.27
C LYS A 529 6.53 20.28 42.16
N LEU A 530 5.92 19.08 42.07
CA LEU A 530 6.11 18.15 40.98
C LEU A 530 4.98 18.30 39.98
N THR A 531 5.28 18.54 38.70
CA THR A 531 4.35 18.56 37.58
C THR A 531 4.73 17.45 36.61
N ILE A 532 3.74 16.67 36.13
CA ILE A 532 3.95 15.57 35.17
C ILE A 532 3.12 15.88 33.93
N THR A 533 3.78 15.84 32.77
CA THR A 533 3.15 16.10 31.45
C THR A 533 3.48 14.95 30.48
N GLY A 534 2.67 14.84 29.41
CA GLY A 534 2.84 13.80 28.39
C GLY A 534 1.94 12.59 28.57
N SER A 535 2.06 11.64 27.67
CA SER A 535 1.19 10.45 27.58
C SER A 535 1.71 9.35 28.51
N THR A 536 1.27 9.35 29.77
CA THR A 536 1.73 8.41 30.79
C THR A 536 0.58 7.58 31.38
N SER A 537 0.81 6.27 31.56
CA SER A 537 -0.10 5.41 32.35
C SER A 537 -0.13 5.83 33.83
N THR A 538 -1.08 5.31 34.58
CA THR A 538 -1.17 5.50 36.03
C THR A 538 0.09 4.98 36.72
N GLU A 539 0.59 3.83 36.32
CA GLU A 539 1.80 3.18 36.84
C GLU A 539 3.05 4.01 36.57
N ALA A 540 3.22 4.55 35.35
CA ALA A 540 4.34 5.43 35.05
C ALA A 540 4.30 6.73 35.88
N LYS A 541 3.12 7.28 36.18
CA LYS A 541 2.98 8.42 37.08
C LYS A 541 3.38 8.08 38.52
N GLU A 542 3.10 6.86 38.95
CA GLU A 542 3.57 6.37 40.28
C GLU A 542 5.09 6.23 40.33
N ASP A 543 5.72 5.69 39.29
CA ASP A 543 7.18 5.59 39.20
C ASP A 543 7.84 6.99 39.32
N ILE A 544 7.28 7.99 38.63
CA ILE A 544 7.78 9.37 38.68
C ILE A 544 7.64 9.93 40.11
N LYS A 545 6.48 9.75 40.76
CA LYS A 545 6.22 10.24 42.10
C LYS A 545 7.11 9.54 43.15
N ASN A 546 7.28 8.21 43.04
CA ASN A 546 8.13 7.43 43.95
C ASN A 546 9.56 7.88 43.83
N THR A 547 10.09 8.03 42.62
CA THR A 547 11.45 8.52 42.38
C THR A 547 11.67 9.93 42.92
N TYR A 548 10.73 10.86 42.66
CA TYR A 548 10.80 12.22 43.19
C TYR A 548 10.79 12.25 44.72
N ASN A 549 9.87 11.50 45.35
CA ASN A 549 9.79 11.41 46.80
C ASN A 549 11.04 10.78 47.42
N TYR A 550 11.62 9.76 46.77
CA TYR A 550 12.91 9.17 47.21
C TYR A 550 14.03 10.20 47.17
N ILE A 551 14.19 10.95 46.07
CA ILE A 551 15.22 11.99 45.97
C ILE A 551 15.01 13.05 47.06
N ARG A 552 13.78 13.49 47.28
CA ARG A 552 13.42 14.50 48.31
C ARG A 552 13.72 14.01 49.74
N ALA A 553 13.45 12.76 50.02
CA ALA A 553 13.73 12.18 51.34
C ALA A 553 15.24 12.00 51.63
N ASN A 554 16.04 11.85 50.56
CA ASN A 554 17.49 11.56 50.65
C ASN A 554 18.35 12.65 50.02
N GLU A 555 17.90 13.91 50.02
CA GLU A 555 18.59 15.03 49.36
C GLU A 555 20.06 15.15 49.75
N ARG A 556 20.37 15.03 51.04
CA ARG A 556 21.76 15.15 51.56
C ARG A 556 22.72 14.08 51.02
N ALA A 557 22.18 12.90 50.72
CA ALA A 557 22.99 11.78 50.21
C ALA A 557 23.09 11.78 48.69
N ILE A 558 22.07 12.32 47.98
CA ILE A 558 21.97 12.28 46.52
C ILE A 558 22.46 13.59 45.92
N LEU A 559 22.02 14.74 46.46
CA LEU A 559 22.36 16.07 45.98
C LEU A 559 23.50 16.62 46.80
N SER A 560 24.58 17.09 46.19
CA SER A 560 25.70 17.71 46.88
C SER A 560 25.27 18.96 47.65
N GLN A 561 26.09 19.40 48.64
CA GLN A 561 25.82 20.60 49.45
C GLN A 561 25.52 21.82 48.56
N GLY A 562 24.36 22.43 48.79
CA GLY A 562 23.91 23.62 48.05
C GLY A 562 22.70 23.39 47.13
N HIS A 563 22.28 22.17 46.90
CA HIS A 563 21.10 21.84 46.09
C HIS A 563 19.99 21.26 46.97
N SER A 564 18.76 21.76 46.83
CA SER A 564 17.57 21.27 47.54
C SER A 564 16.33 21.36 46.69
N LEU A 565 15.50 20.30 46.68
CA LEU A 565 14.22 20.23 45.98
C LEU A 565 13.13 21.09 46.66
N ILE A 566 13.34 21.56 47.88
CA ILE A 566 12.34 22.37 48.60
C ILE A 566 12.15 23.74 47.92
N HIS A 567 13.19 24.25 47.29
CA HIS A 567 13.20 25.55 46.60
C HIS A 567 13.12 25.46 45.07
N VAL A 568 12.81 24.27 44.54
CA VAL A 568 12.82 23.99 43.09
C VAL A 568 11.57 23.24 42.70
N ASP A 569 10.80 23.81 41.77
CA ASP A 569 9.71 23.09 41.12
C ASP A 569 10.28 22.22 40.00
N VAL A 570 9.80 20.99 39.89
CA VAL A 570 10.24 19.98 38.91
C VAL A 570 9.11 19.66 37.97
N THR A 571 9.34 19.84 36.69
CA THR A 571 8.43 19.40 35.66
C THR A 571 9.05 18.24 34.88
N VAL A 572 8.36 17.11 34.85
CA VAL A 572 8.75 15.91 34.10
C VAL A 572 7.83 15.73 32.94
N GLN A 573 8.38 15.79 31.73
CA GLN A 573 7.69 15.45 30.50
C GLN A 573 8.13 14.08 30.01
N VAL A 574 7.18 13.24 29.65
CA VAL A 574 7.43 11.91 29.12
C VAL A 574 6.83 11.79 27.73
N THR A 575 7.69 11.49 26.74
CA THR A 575 7.32 11.40 25.33
C THR A 575 7.64 10.00 24.80
N THR A 576 6.65 9.31 24.25
CA THR A 576 6.86 8.05 23.53
C THR A 576 7.43 8.37 22.14
N LEU A 577 8.62 7.87 21.83
CA LEU A 577 9.26 8.01 20.52
C LEU A 577 8.88 6.85 19.59
N LEU A 578 8.79 5.64 20.12
CA LEU A 578 8.34 4.44 19.45
C LEU A 578 7.44 3.64 20.39
N GLY A 579 6.43 2.95 19.83
CA GLY A 579 5.47 2.17 20.60
C GLY A 579 4.19 2.95 20.88
N VAL A 580 3.30 2.38 21.73
CA VAL A 580 1.93 2.87 21.88
C VAL A 580 1.74 3.69 23.17
N SER A 581 2.43 3.34 24.25
CA SER A 581 2.21 3.96 25.57
C SER A 581 3.42 3.78 26.49
N VAL A 582 3.47 4.63 27.52
CA VAL A 582 4.50 4.56 28.57
C VAL A 582 3.95 3.79 29.77
N HIS A 583 4.60 2.69 30.09
CA HIS A 583 4.26 1.82 31.22
C HIS A 583 5.30 1.89 32.37
N LYS A 584 5.15 1.01 33.34
CA LYS A 584 6.04 0.90 34.51
C LYS A 584 7.53 0.72 34.12
N GLY A 585 8.42 1.21 34.96
CA GLY A 585 9.88 0.97 34.88
C GLY A 585 10.67 2.12 34.28
N ILE A 586 10.17 3.37 34.41
CA ILE A 586 10.86 4.61 33.96
C ILE A 586 11.64 5.30 35.10
N GLY A 587 11.53 4.84 36.33
CA GLY A 587 12.08 5.52 37.52
C GLY A 587 13.57 5.81 37.43
N GLY A 588 14.37 4.89 36.87
CA GLY A 588 15.82 5.11 36.67
C GLY A 588 16.14 6.28 35.75
N ALA A 589 15.40 6.40 34.63
CA ALA A 589 15.57 7.51 33.69
C ALA A 589 15.05 8.84 34.26
N VAL A 590 13.97 8.81 35.04
CA VAL A 590 13.45 9.99 35.75
C VAL A 590 14.45 10.46 36.80
N PHE A 591 15.06 9.53 37.54
CA PHE A 591 16.11 9.85 38.48
C PHE A 591 17.30 10.54 37.81
N ALA A 592 17.78 9.95 36.71
CA ALA A 592 18.87 10.51 35.93
C ALA A 592 18.54 11.93 35.41
N GLY A 593 17.33 12.12 34.88
CA GLY A 593 16.85 13.42 34.41
C GLY A 593 16.77 14.47 35.52
N ILE A 594 16.17 14.14 36.68
CA ILE A 594 16.05 15.08 37.81
C ILE A 594 17.43 15.48 38.33
N VAL A 595 18.32 14.50 38.63
CA VAL A 595 19.65 14.77 39.16
C VAL A 595 20.52 15.55 38.19
N SER A 596 20.49 15.21 36.91
CA SER A 596 21.20 15.92 35.83
C SER A 596 20.71 17.36 35.69
N SER A 597 19.41 17.59 35.72
CA SER A 597 18.80 18.94 35.65
C SER A 597 19.23 19.81 36.86
N ILE A 598 19.20 19.26 38.09
CA ILE A 598 19.59 19.98 39.29
C ILE A 598 21.09 20.33 39.28
N PHE A 599 21.95 19.41 38.82
CA PHE A 599 23.38 19.64 38.72
C PHE A 599 23.80 20.50 37.53
N GLY A 600 22.87 20.73 36.55
CA GLY A 600 23.20 21.43 35.33
C GLY A 600 24.27 20.70 34.50
N ARG A 601 24.38 19.36 34.62
CA ARG A 601 25.38 18.55 33.93
C ARG A 601 24.80 17.69 32.84
N ASN A 602 25.49 17.63 31.72
CA ASN A 602 25.13 16.74 30.61
C ASN A 602 25.27 15.28 31.03
N LEU A 603 24.42 14.44 30.54
CA LEU A 603 24.56 12.99 30.63
C LEU A 603 25.44 12.46 29.50
N LYS A 604 25.97 11.25 29.61
CA LYS A 604 26.78 10.59 28.59
C LYS A 604 26.07 10.55 27.24
N SER A 605 26.85 10.58 26.18
CA SER A 605 26.39 10.43 24.79
C SER A 605 25.64 9.12 24.63
N GLY A 606 24.48 9.19 23.95
CA GLY A 606 23.67 8.00 23.64
C GLY A 606 23.25 7.20 24.87
N LEU A 607 22.97 7.87 26.00
CA LEU A 607 22.64 7.20 27.28
C LEU A 607 21.16 6.76 27.31
N GLY A 608 20.96 5.45 27.56
CA GLY A 608 19.69 4.88 27.99
C GLY A 608 19.80 4.37 29.46
N VAL A 609 18.71 4.51 30.22
CA VAL A 609 18.64 3.99 31.59
C VAL A 609 17.41 3.11 31.73
N ILE A 610 17.62 1.84 32.06
CA ILE A 610 16.57 0.85 32.34
C ILE A 610 16.49 0.59 33.83
N GLY A 611 15.32 0.30 34.36
CA GLY A 611 15.09 -0.05 35.76
C GLY A 611 14.21 0.96 36.47
N ASN A 612 13.71 0.56 37.63
CA ASN A 612 12.82 1.38 38.45
C ASN A 612 13.46 1.60 39.84
N ILE A 613 13.02 2.64 40.52
CA ILE A 613 13.47 2.98 41.86
C ILE A 613 12.24 3.01 42.77
N SER A 614 12.25 2.14 43.78
CA SER A 614 11.19 2.11 44.77
C SER A 614 11.24 3.38 45.67
N ILE A 615 10.15 3.68 46.34
CA ILE A 615 10.12 4.81 47.33
C ILE A 615 11.17 4.69 48.42
N GLY A 616 11.63 3.48 48.73
CA GLY A 616 12.72 3.20 49.67
C GLY A 616 14.13 3.23 49.05
N GLY A 617 14.25 3.45 47.75
CA GLY A 617 15.51 3.52 47.01
C GLY A 617 16.09 2.19 46.55
N ALA A 618 15.34 1.10 46.68
CA ALA A 618 15.73 -0.18 46.07
C ALA A 618 15.62 -0.12 44.56
N ILE A 619 16.64 -0.64 43.86
CA ILE A 619 16.64 -0.78 42.41
C ILE A 619 15.84 -2.04 42.04
N GLU A 620 14.77 -1.87 41.27
CA GLU A 620 13.94 -2.99 40.85
C GLU A 620 14.51 -3.62 39.57
N ARG A 621 14.45 -4.96 39.49
CA ARG A 621 14.78 -5.73 38.29
C ARG A 621 13.88 -5.30 37.13
N ALA A 622 14.47 -5.13 35.97
CA ALA A 622 13.72 -4.82 34.76
C ALA A 622 13.09 -6.09 34.17
N LEU A 623 11.79 -6.05 33.92
CA LEU A 623 11.09 -7.09 33.15
C LEU A 623 11.37 -6.89 31.65
N ASN A 624 11.29 -7.97 30.87
CA ASN A 624 11.58 -7.97 29.42
C ASN A 624 12.92 -7.29 29.10
N PHE A 625 13.96 -7.66 29.87
CA PHE A 625 15.27 -7.03 29.82
C PHE A 625 15.86 -7.00 28.40
N ASN A 626 15.88 -8.16 27.72
CA ASN A 626 16.48 -8.27 26.39
C ASN A 626 15.83 -7.32 25.41
N ASP A 627 14.51 -7.23 25.44
CA ASP A 627 13.70 -6.44 24.51
C ASP A 627 13.93 -4.94 24.73
N ARG A 628 14.02 -4.52 26.00
CA ARG A 628 14.25 -3.13 26.38
C ARG A 628 15.66 -2.67 26.02
N VAL A 629 16.68 -3.53 26.27
CA VAL A 629 18.07 -3.23 25.87
C VAL A 629 18.18 -3.18 24.35
N SER A 630 17.56 -4.14 23.65
CA SER A 630 17.55 -4.17 22.18
C SER A 630 16.91 -2.92 21.60
N MET A 631 15.75 -2.49 22.14
CA MET A 631 15.06 -1.26 21.72
C MET A 631 15.97 -0.03 21.81
N LEU A 632 16.68 0.13 22.90
CA LEU A 632 17.60 1.25 23.08
C LEU A 632 18.81 1.17 22.14
N SER A 633 19.46 0.00 22.07
CA SER A 633 20.64 -0.24 21.23
C SER A 633 20.38 -0.01 19.74
N GLU A 634 19.28 -0.53 19.22
CA GLU A 634 18.92 -0.41 17.81
C GLU A 634 18.51 1.02 17.42
N ASN A 635 18.10 1.84 18.38
CA ASN A 635 17.76 3.23 18.16
C ASN A 635 18.89 4.21 18.48
N GLY A 636 20.14 3.71 18.65
CA GLY A 636 21.34 4.54 18.73
C GLY A 636 21.92 4.71 20.12
N ALA A 637 21.39 4.01 21.15
CA ALA A 637 22.02 4.04 22.45
C ALA A 637 23.40 3.39 22.41
N LYS A 638 24.43 4.10 22.88
CA LYS A 638 25.79 3.60 23.02
C LYS A 638 26.08 3.08 24.43
N ASN A 639 25.36 3.62 25.41
CA ASN A 639 25.47 3.25 26.80
C ASN A 639 24.08 2.95 27.36
N VAL A 640 23.84 1.75 27.86
CA VAL A 640 22.58 1.38 28.50
C VAL A 640 22.82 0.93 29.92
N LEU A 641 22.50 1.79 30.91
CA LEU A 641 22.60 1.47 32.32
C LEU A 641 21.47 0.56 32.76
N VAL A 642 21.81 -0.56 33.40
CA VAL A 642 20.85 -1.62 33.75
C VAL A 642 21.00 -2.04 35.22
N PRO A 643 19.90 -2.51 35.86
CA PRO A 643 19.97 -3.02 37.23
C PRO A 643 20.91 -4.22 37.37
N MET A 644 21.64 -4.30 38.51
CA MET A 644 22.52 -5.44 38.81
C MET A 644 21.75 -6.77 38.84
N ASP A 645 20.49 -6.75 39.25
CA ASP A 645 19.64 -7.94 39.36
C ASP A 645 19.30 -8.58 37.97
N ASN A 646 19.59 -7.87 36.88
CA ASN A 646 19.48 -8.40 35.52
C ASN A 646 20.78 -9.01 34.96
N LEU A 647 21.84 -9.13 35.78
CA LEU A 647 23.15 -9.64 35.32
C LEU A 647 23.07 -11.02 34.68
N ALA A 648 22.24 -11.91 35.20
CA ALA A 648 22.06 -13.26 34.64
C ALA A 648 21.46 -13.27 33.25
N GLU A 649 20.69 -12.25 32.90
CA GLU A 649 20.03 -12.12 31.57
C GLU A 649 20.99 -11.59 30.50
N MET A 650 22.15 -11.05 30.89
CA MET A 650 23.16 -10.58 29.93
C MET A 650 23.60 -11.67 28.94
N ALA A 651 23.67 -12.92 29.40
CA ALA A 651 24.05 -14.07 28.56
C ALA A 651 23.02 -14.40 27.46
N THR A 652 21.81 -13.87 27.56
CA THR A 652 20.73 -14.12 26.59
C THR A 652 20.62 -13.00 25.57
N LEU A 653 21.40 -11.92 25.68
CA LEU A 653 21.44 -10.84 24.71
C LEU A 653 22.11 -11.29 23.39
N PRO A 654 21.59 -10.85 22.21
CA PRO A 654 22.23 -11.10 20.93
C PRO A 654 23.66 -10.52 20.88
N ALA A 655 24.58 -11.27 20.27
CA ALA A 655 25.98 -10.83 20.10
C ALA A 655 26.11 -9.50 19.32
N THR A 656 25.17 -9.21 18.44
CA THR A 656 25.10 -7.97 17.68
C THR A 656 24.85 -6.73 18.55
N ILE A 657 24.16 -6.88 19.69
CA ILE A 657 23.91 -5.81 20.66
C ILE A 657 25.13 -5.59 21.53
N LEU A 658 25.73 -6.69 22.03
CA LEU A 658 26.94 -6.65 22.85
C LEU A 658 28.14 -6.01 22.12
N GLY A 659 28.18 -6.13 20.78
CA GLY A 659 29.23 -5.49 19.97
C GLY A 659 29.00 -4.00 19.65
N LYS A 660 27.80 -3.46 19.90
CA LYS A 660 27.44 -2.08 19.54
C LYS A 660 27.20 -1.18 20.74
N THR A 661 26.80 -1.75 21.88
CA THR A 661 26.32 -1.00 23.05
C THR A 661 27.04 -1.47 24.31
N ASP A 662 27.57 -0.51 25.07
CA ASP A 662 28.11 -0.77 26.42
C ASP A 662 26.95 -0.86 27.43
N ILE A 663 26.93 -1.91 28.25
CA ILE A 663 25.83 -2.22 29.17
C ILE A 663 26.33 -2.28 30.61
N PRO A 664 26.66 -1.14 31.24
CA PRO A 664 27.12 -1.10 32.60
C PRO A 664 25.99 -1.29 33.61
N PHE A 665 26.27 -2.08 34.68
CA PHE A 665 25.31 -2.39 35.75
C PHE A 665 25.38 -1.38 36.87
N TYR A 666 24.23 -1.12 37.54
CA TYR A 666 24.16 -0.33 38.75
C TYR A 666 23.33 -1.04 39.83
N ALA A 667 23.84 -1.04 41.09
CA ALA A 667 23.19 -1.68 42.23
C ALA A 667 22.49 -0.68 43.16
N ASN A 668 22.81 0.61 43.04
CA ASN A 668 22.23 1.67 43.86
C ASN A 668 22.30 3.01 43.12
N THR A 669 21.62 4.01 43.65
CA THR A 669 21.51 5.35 43.04
C THR A 669 22.84 6.11 43.00
N GLN A 670 23.78 5.86 43.88
CA GLN A 670 25.12 6.48 43.83
C GLN A 670 25.94 5.94 42.66
N MET A 671 25.90 4.62 42.42
CA MET A 671 26.50 4.03 41.21
C MET A 671 25.85 4.54 39.93
N LEU A 672 24.52 4.73 39.95
CA LEU A 672 23.80 5.29 38.81
C LEU A 672 24.32 6.71 38.50
N ILE A 673 24.47 7.59 39.52
CA ILE A 673 25.02 8.95 39.33
C ILE A 673 26.44 8.91 38.74
N GLN A 674 27.32 8.07 39.28
CA GLN A 674 28.70 7.96 38.78
C GLN A 674 28.82 7.49 37.34
N LYS A 675 27.86 6.66 36.88
CA LYS A 675 27.91 6.05 35.55
C LYS A 675 27.17 6.85 34.49
N MET A 676 26.22 7.70 34.87
CA MET A 676 25.42 8.47 33.93
C MET A 676 26.05 9.80 33.50
N ILE A 677 26.92 10.40 34.33
CA ILE A 677 27.61 11.67 34.11
C ILE A 677 29.00 11.47 33.48
#